data_767700557998711648e37a1f9834dbcd
#
_entry.id   767700557998711648e37a1f9834dbcd
#
_cell.length_a   1.000
_cell.length_b   1.000
_cell.length_c   1.000
_cell.angle_alpha   90.00
_cell.angle_beta   90.00
_cell.angle_gamma   90.00
#
_symmetry.space_group_name_H-M   'P 1'
#
loop_
_entity.id
_entity.type
_entity.pdbx_description
1 polymer ?
#
loop_
_entity_poly.entity_id
_entity_poly.type
_entity_poly.pdbx_seq_one_letter_code
_entity_poly.pdbx_strand_id
1 'polypeptide(L)'
;MPEIVFKGKEYVYNHHLTVPYRPLVVDTAKGIGPGDLNSNLVIHGDNLHALKALLPRYAGRVDLVFIDPPYNTGNEGWCYSDGVNSPIMKEWLSTNPVDGDDMLRHDKWLCMMWPRLVLLRELMSETGSIWITLDDNEVHRARMVLDEIFGADSFLGQLAWQKVYSPRMDATGFSKDFDMVLVYAKSKDATHLVPPTEEQNVRQFTYLEPDTGRKARLRSLRKEGSNSLRTERPNTWFAIQAPDGSRIWPIKPDGKEGTWRWEESTVLDELKKPLPKLLFQKKDAGGWEVLVKQYFEGETERPISTLLGNAEFGHTHEATEEIKQIFGAKVFDTPKPTRLIKQFVLMACPPDGIVLDSFAGSGTTAHAVLKANARDNGNRRFILIEGEDYADRLTAERVRRAIRGYAWQGTQHETLLEEKINFTQFKKADQWLAKVEAIKAAEGFGADDAAQMVLGEAAAPPPASAPARKKRFDKINVEMKDGVLRVEGEKRVSQMADGLGGEFTYCTLGEPLSIEKLLSGQDLPSFEALGAWLLHTATGGTLQAPPPDAPAFYLSEAQDAHVWLVYRPDLAFLKSADAALTLSRAQAMAEWGHARQEGQEGQGAPKRHLVFAPAKYLSNAQLRAQGIEFAALPFALFRQG
;
A
#
# COMPACT_ATOMS: atom_id res chain seq x y z
N MET A 1 -5.05 25.46 -14.43
CA MET A 1 -3.85 24.65 -14.13
C MET A 1 -3.02 24.54 -15.40
N PRO A 2 -1.69 24.45 -15.33
CA PRO A 2 -0.93 24.13 -16.54
C PRO A 2 -1.31 22.75 -17.04
N GLU A 3 -1.50 22.62 -18.34
CA GLU A 3 -1.80 21.36 -19.01
C GLU A 3 -0.51 20.74 -19.54
N ILE A 4 -0.30 19.45 -19.31
CA ILE A 4 0.81 18.72 -19.92
C ILE A 4 0.43 18.35 -21.35
N VAL A 5 1.26 18.68 -22.34
CA VAL A 5 1.08 18.31 -23.74
C VAL A 5 2.15 17.27 -24.09
N PHE A 6 1.72 16.11 -24.58
CA PHE A 6 2.57 15.03 -25.07
C PHE A 6 1.96 14.39 -26.31
N LYS A 7 2.80 13.76 -27.12
CA LYS A 7 2.35 13.14 -28.36
C LYS A 7 1.43 11.96 -28.05
N GLY A 8 0.23 11.97 -28.60
CA GLY A 8 -0.77 10.91 -28.42
C GLY A 8 -1.81 11.19 -27.33
N LYS A 9 -1.69 12.30 -26.59
CA LYS A 9 -2.65 12.63 -25.53
C LYS A 9 -4.10 12.66 -26.04
N GLU A 10 -4.34 13.22 -27.20
CA GLU A 10 -5.67 13.32 -27.84
C GLU A 10 -6.33 11.95 -28.06
N TYR A 11 -5.55 10.89 -28.24
CA TYR A 11 -6.07 9.54 -28.44
C TYR A 11 -6.33 8.80 -27.13
N VAL A 12 -5.53 9.09 -26.08
CA VAL A 12 -5.63 8.37 -24.79
C VAL A 12 -6.47 9.10 -23.76
N TYR A 13 -6.77 10.38 -23.97
CA TYR A 13 -7.52 11.21 -23.02
C TYR A 13 -8.85 10.59 -22.56
N ASN A 14 -9.64 10.09 -23.52
CA ASN A 14 -10.91 9.39 -23.27
C ASN A 14 -10.83 7.88 -23.50
N HIS A 15 -9.63 7.32 -23.67
CA HIS A 15 -9.49 5.90 -24.02
C HIS A 15 -10.08 4.97 -22.97
N HIS A 16 -9.96 5.30 -21.67
CA HIS A 16 -10.57 4.57 -20.56
C HIS A 16 -12.09 4.33 -20.71
N LEU A 17 -12.79 5.21 -21.44
CA LEU A 17 -14.22 5.05 -21.73
C LEU A 17 -14.49 3.97 -22.80
N THR A 18 -13.59 3.83 -23.77
CA THR A 18 -13.72 2.93 -24.92
C THR A 18 -13.16 1.53 -24.66
N VAL A 19 -12.43 1.34 -23.56
CA VAL A 19 -11.93 0.03 -23.15
C VAL A 19 -13.12 -0.91 -22.93
N PRO A 20 -13.18 -2.06 -23.63
CA PRO A 20 -14.29 -2.98 -23.50
C PRO A 20 -14.30 -3.63 -22.11
N TYR A 21 -15.48 -3.77 -21.53
CA TYR A 21 -15.64 -4.52 -20.29
C TYR A 21 -15.41 -6.01 -20.54
N ARG A 22 -14.54 -6.60 -19.71
CA ARG A 22 -14.26 -8.04 -19.65
C ARG A 22 -14.64 -8.56 -18.28
N PRO A 23 -15.51 -9.56 -18.15
CA PRO A 23 -15.84 -10.13 -16.84
C PRO A 23 -14.62 -10.81 -16.23
N LEU A 24 -14.52 -10.78 -14.90
CA LEU A 24 -13.55 -11.58 -14.15
C LEU A 24 -14.01 -13.05 -14.15
N VAL A 25 -13.12 -13.93 -14.57
CA VAL A 25 -13.33 -15.38 -14.57
C VAL A 25 -12.52 -16.01 -13.45
N VAL A 26 -13.20 -16.63 -12.51
CA VAL A 26 -12.57 -17.26 -11.34
C VAL A 26 -11.94 -18.59 -11.71
N ASP A 27 -10.69 -18.79 -11.33
CA ASP A 27 -9.97 -20.06 -11.38
C ASP A 27 -9.75 -20.59 -9.94
N THR A 28 -10.67 -21.42 -9.48
CA THR A 28 -10.65 -21.96 -8.12
C THR A 28 -9.46 -22.89 -7.85
N ALA A 29 -8.84 -23.44 -8.89
CA ALA A 29 -7.68 -24.32 -8.74
C ALA A 29 -6.40 -23.53 -8.35
N LYS A 30 -6.35 -22.25 -8.69
CA LYS A 30 -5.21 -21.38 -8.45
C LYS A 30 -5.34 -20.49 -7.22
N GLY A 31 -6.56 -20.29 -6.72
CA GLY A 31 -6.85 -19.54 -5.50
C GLY A 31 -6.65 -20.34 -4.21
N ILE A 32 -7.01 -19.72 -3.10
CA ILE A 32 -7.20 -20.34 -1.79
C ILE A 32 -8.55 -19.87 -1.26
N GLY A 33 -9.47 -20.79 -1.01
CA GLY A 33 -10.83 -20.49 -0.55
C GLY A 33 -11.90 -20.73 -1.62
N PRO A 34 -13.14 -20.28 -1.39
CA PRO A 34 -14.31 -20.62 -2.20
C PRO A 34 -14.37 -19.91 -3.57
N GLY A 35 -13.49 -18.94 -3.86
CA GLY A 35 -13.51 -18.19 -5.11
C GLY A 35 -14.48 -16.99 -5.08
N ASP A 36 -14.61 -16.31 -3.94
CA ASP A 36 -15.44 -15.11 -3.80
C ASP A 36 -14.74 -13.88 -4.39
N LEU A 37 -15.43 -13.18 -5.30
CA LEU A 37 -14.95 -11.93 -5.89
C LEU A 37 -14.97 -10.74 -4.92
N ASN A 38 -15.54 -10.87 -3.73
CA ASN A 38 -15.47 -9.86 -2.67
C ASN A 38 -14.33 -10.11 -1.65
N SER A 39 -13.57 -11.19 -1.83
CA SER A 39 -12.39 -11.52 -1.03
C SER A 39 -11.12 -10.81 -1.57
N ASN A 40 -9.95 -11.26 -1.16
CA ASN A 40 -8.69 -10.85 -1.78
C ASN A 40 -8.63 -11.36 -3.22
N LEU A 41 -8.08 -10.55 -4.13
CA LEU A 41 -8.01 -10.89 -5.56
C LEU A 41 -6.58 -10.88 -6.07
N VAL A 42 -6.25 -11.87 -6.91
CA VAL A 42 -5.10 -11.83 -7.83
C VAL A 42 -5.64 -12.01 -9.24
N ILE A 43 -5.47 -10.99 -10.08
CA ILE A 43 -6.03 -10.95 -11.44
C ILE A 43 -4.88 -11.04 -12.43
N HIS A 44 -4.87 -12.07 -13.26
CA HIS A 44 -3.93 -12.21 -14.36
C HIS A 44 -4.54 -11.64 -15.64
N GLY A 45 -3.90 -10.62 -16.19
CA GLY A 45 -4.27 -9.99 -17.44
C GLY A 45 -3.80 -8.54 -17.51
N ASP A 46 -3.95 -7.95 -18.70
CA ASP A 46 -3.64 -6.53 -18.90
C ASP A 46 -4.35 -5.64 -17.87
N ASN A 47 -3.59 -4.78 -17.23
CA ASN A 47 -4.11 -4.00 -16.10
C ASN A 47 -5.14 -2.93 -16.51
N LEU A 48 -5.10 -2.38 -17.73
CA LEU A 48 -6.13 -1.44 -18.20
C LEU A 48 -7.49 -2.13 -18.30
N HIS A 49 -7.54 -3.35 -18.86
CA HIS A 49 -8.74 -4.16 -18.93
C HIS A 49 -9.20 -4.67 -17.56
N ALA A 50 -8.27 -5.04 -16.70
CA ALA A 50 -8.58 -5.48 -15.34
C ALA A 50 -9.15 -4.34 -14.47
N LEU A 51 -8.57 -3.13 -14.55
CA LEU A 51 -9.11 -1.95 -13.87
C LEU A 51 -10.53 -1.63 -14.34
N LYS A 52 -10.79 -1.73 -15.66
CA LYS A 52 -12.15 -1.58 -16.20
C LYS A 52 -13.11 -2.66 -15.68
N ALA A 53 -12.65 -3.91 -15.58
CA ALA A 53 -13.43 -5.03 -15.05
C ALA A 53 -13.79 -4.87 -13.56
N LEU A 54 -12.97 -4.15 -12.79
CA LEU A 54 -13.20 -3.90 -11.37
C LEU A 54 -14.26 -2.82 -11.09
N LEU A 55 -14.46 -1.86 -12.00
CA LEU A 55 -15.38 -0.72 -11.76
C LEU A 55 -16.77 -1.15 -11.27
N PRO A 56 -17.45 -2.15 -11.87
CA PRO A 56 -18.80 -2.52 -11.45
C PRO A 56 -18.91 -3.05 -10.01
N ARG A 57 -17.79 -3.38 -9.38
CA ARG A 57 -17.76 -3.89 -8.00
C ARG A 57 -17.03 -2.98 -7.02
N TYR A 58 -16.03 -2.24 -7.53
CA TYR A 58 -15.07 -1.54 -6.68
C TYR A 58 -14.97 -0.04 -6.94
N ALA A 59 -15.75 0.57 -7.85
CA ALA A 59 -15.76 2.01 -8.04
C ALA A 59 -16.05 2.73 -6.71
N GLY A 60 -15.20 3.68 -6.35
CA GLY A 60 -15.30 4.46 -5.12
C GLY A 60 -15.04 3.69 -3.82
N ARG A 61 -14.37 2.52 -3.86
CA ARG A 61 -14.20 1.64 -2.69
C ARG A 61 -12.76 1.34 -2.29
N VAL A 62 -11.78 1.69 -3.11
CA VAL A 62 -10.36 1.42 -2.86
C VAL A 62 -9.76 2.53 -1.98
N ASP A 63 -9.24 2.16 -0.81
CA ASP A 63 -8.72 3.12 0.16
C ASP A 63 -7.24 3.45 -0.07
N LEU A 64 -6.47 2.49 -0.56
CA LEU A 64 -5.07 2.68 -0.91
C LEU A 64 -4.77 2.09 -2.29
N VAL A 65 -4.30 2.91 -3.19
CA VAL A 65 -3.64 2.46 -4.42
C VAL A 65 -2.14 2.59 -4.22
N PHE A 66 -1.41 1.48 -4.32
CA PHE A 66 0.05 1.48 -4.41
C PHE A 66 0.44 0.88 -5.74
N ILE A 67 1.27 1.57 -6.52
CA ILE A 67 1.78 1.08 -7.80
C ILE A 67 3.28 1.35 -7.96
N ASP A 68 3.93 0.41 -8.59
CA ASP A 68 5.34 0.46 -8.99
C ASP A 68 5.43 0.22 -10.51
N PRO A 69 5.03 1.21 -11.34
CA PRO A 69 5.00 1.06 -12.79
C PRO A 69 6.42 1.00 -13.38
N PRO A 70 6.60 0.59 -14.65
CA PRO A 70 7.89 0.66 -15.33
C PRO A 70 8.49 2.07 -15.23
N TYR A 71 9.78 2.15 -14.86
CA TYR A 71 10.48 3.43 -14.65
C TYR A 71 10.96 4.10 -15.93
N ASN A 72 10.77 3.43 -17.07
CA ASN A 72 11.15 3.93 -18.39
C ASN A 72 12.65 4.25 -18.50
N THR A 73 13.48 3.39 -17.90
CA THR A 73 14.95 3.52 -17.89
C THR A 73 15.59 3.26 -19.26
N GLY A 74 14.82 2.74 -20.21
CA GLY A 74 15.27 2.33 -21.54
C GLY A 74 15.82 0.89 -21.62
N ASN A 75 15.77 0.15 -20.52
CA ASN A 75 16.24 -1.24 -20.44
C ASN A 75 15.12 -2.26 -20.17
N GLU A 76 13.88 -1.81 -20.06
CA GLU A 76 12.77 -2.62 -19.54
C GLU A 76 12.05 -3.43 -20.62
N GLY A 77 12.25 -3.10 -21.89
CA GLY A 77 11.70 -3.86 -23.02
C GLY A 77 10.16 -3.96 -23.06
N TRP A 78 9.45 -3.10 -22.31
CA TRP A 78 7.99 -3.13 -22.27
C TRP A 78 7.37 -2.63 -23.58
N CYS A 79 6.28 -3.27 -24.00
CA CYS A 79 5.49 -2.88 -25.17
C CYS A 79 4.14 -2.36 -24.75
N TYR A 80 3.65 -1.30 -25.42
CA TYR A 80 2.34 -0.75 -25.22
C TYR A 80 1.35 -1.33 -26.24
N SER A 81 0.35 -2.09 -25.79
CA SER A 81 -0.58 -2.80 -26.68
C SER A 81 -2.07 -2.54 -26.38
N ASP A 82 -2.42 -1.40 -25.80
CA ASP A 82 -3.77 -1.12 -25.26
C ASP A 82 -4.89 -0.96 -26.32
N GLY A 83 -4.65 -1.30 -27.57
CA GLY A 83 -5.73 -1.32 -28.58
C GLY A 83 -6.39 0.02 -28.88
N VAL A 84 -5.66 1.14 -28.74
CA VAL A 84 -6.14 2.49 -29.09
C VAL A 84 -6.69 2.50 -30.51
N ASN A 85 -7.90 3.04 -30.71
CA ASN A 85 -8.67 2.94 -31.96
C ASN A 85 -8.11 3.69 -33.19
N SER A 86 -6.86 4.13 -33.15
CA SER A 86 -6.18 4.73 -34.29
C SER A 86 -5.19 3.73 -34.89
N PRO A 87 -5.29 3.36 -36.19
CA PRO A 87 -4.29 2.48 -36.83
C PRO A 87 -2.86 3.01 -36.72
N ILE A 88 -2.69 4.32 -36.88
CA ILE A 88 -1.39 5.00 -36.75
C ILE A 88 -0.85 4.93 -35.33
N MET A 89 -1.71 5.09 -34.32
CA MET A 89 -1.32 4.97 -32.91
C MET A 89 -1.00 3.54 -32.53
N LYS A 90 -1.76 2.56 -33.04
CA LYS A 90 -1.45 1.13 -32.84
C LYS A 90 -0.06 0.78 -33.38
N GLU A 91 0.23 1.22 -34.59
CA GLU A 91 1.54 1.01 -35.22
C GLU A 91 2.63 1.71 -34.41
N TRP A 92 2.45 2.97 -34.04
CA TRP A 92 3.44 3.73 -33.25
C TRP A 92 3.68 3.18 -31.86
N LEU A 93 2.63 2.71 -31.15
CA LEU A 93 2.74 2.17 -29.81
C LEU A 93 3.21 0.70 -29.76
N SER A 94 2.96 -0.08 -30.83
CA SER A 94 3.23 -1.52 -30.87
C SER A 94 4.50 -1.90 -31.63
N THR A 95 5.08 -0.99 -32.43
CA THR A 95 6.12 -1.33 -33.41
C THR A 95 7.53 -1.50 -32.82
N ASN A 96 7.82 -1.01 -31.63
CA ASN A 96 9.12 -1.23 -30.99
C ASN A 96 8.99 -1.33 -29.47
N PRO A 97 9.72 -2.26 -28.81
CA PRO A 97 9.97 -2.16 -27.38
C PRO A 97 10.53 -0.76 -27.07
N VAL A 98 10.08 -0.15 -26.00
CA VAL A 98 10.61 1.14 -25.55
C VAL A 98 12.03 0.90 -25.05
N ASP A 99 13.02 1.42 -25.79
CA ASP A 99 14.44 1.34 -25.43
C ASP A 99 15.05 2.73 -25.17
N GLY A 100 16.31 2.77 -24.79
CA GLY A 100 17.02 4.01 -24.47
C GLY A 100 17.16 4.98 -25.64
N ASP A 101 17.11 4.48 -26.88
CA ASP A 101 17.25 5.26 -28.11
C ASP A 101 15.91 5.79 -28.64
N ASP A 102 14.77 5.36 -28.07
CA ASP A 102 13.45 5.85 -28.42
C ASP A 102 13.24 7.28 -27.88
N MET A 103 13.38 8.27 -28.74
CA MET A 103 13.18 9.68 -28.40
C MET A 103 11.77 10.00 -27.90
N LEU A 104 10.78 9.15 -28.20
CA LEU A 104 9.38 9.31 -27.80
C LEU A 104 9.00 8.38 -26.63
N ARG A 105 9.95 7.75 -25.98
CA ARG A 105 9.69 6.81 -24.88
C ARG A 105 8.87 7.43 -23.74
N HIS A 106 9.10 8.70 -23.44
CA HIS A 106 8.36 9.43 -22.42
C HIS A 106 6.89 9.66 -22.80
N ASP A 107 6.62 10.02 -24.06
CA ASP A 107 5.24 10.18 -24.56
C ASP A 107 4.50 8.84 -24.55
N LYS A 108 5.17 7.74 -24.95
CA LYS A 108 4.61 6.38 -24.88
C LYS A 108 4.27 5.98 -23.45
N TRP A 109 5.15 6.27 -22.50
CA TRP A 109 4.93 6.01 -21.08
C TRP A 109 3.71 6.80 -20.57
N LEU A 110 3.60 8.07 -20.92
CA LEU A 110 2.46 8.91 -20.57
C LEU A 110 1.15 8.38 -21.19
N CYS A 111 1.18 7.93 -22.44
CA CYS A 111 0.04 7.29 -23.10
C CYS A 111 -0.42 6.02 -22.36
N MET A 112 0.51 5.20 -21.91
CA MET A 112 0.23 3.99 -21.13
C MET A 112 -0.39 4.35 -19.78
N MET A 113 0.18 5.30 -19.05
CA MET A 113 -0.23 5.61 -17.68
C MET A 113 -1.54 6.38 -17.60
N TRP A 114 -1.82 7.27 -18.56
CA TRP A 114 -2.99 8.16 -18.52
C TRP A 114 -4.32 7.44 -18.26
N PRO A 115 -4.76 6.49 -19.11
CA PRO A 115 -6.05 5.83 -18.91
C PRO A 115 -6.09 4.98 -17.64
N ARG A 116 -4.95 4.43 -17.22
CA ARG A 116 -4.81 3.65 -15.98
C ARG A 116 -5.00 4.53 -14.74
N LEU A 117 -4.35 5.69 -14.73
CA LEU A 117 -4.48 6.65 -13.61
C LEU A 117 -5.91 7.19 -13.48
N VAL A 118 -6.61 7.42 -14.61
CA VAL A 118 -8.02 7.81 -14.59
C VAL A 118 -8.89 6.72 -13.98
N LEU A 119 -8.73 5.45 -14.41
CA LEU A 119 -9.50 4.32 -13.83
C LEU A 119 -9.16 4.07 -12.36
N LEU A 120 -7.88 4.22 -11.98
CA LEU A 120 -7.47 4.11 -10.57
C LEU A 120 -8.16 5.17 -9.70
N ARG A 121 -8.25 6.42 -10.21
CA ARG A 121 -8.98 7.49 -9.51
C ARG A 121 -10.47 7.17 -9.36
N GLU A 122 -11.11 6.58 -10.38
CA GLU A 122 -12.52 6.14 -10.31
C GLU A 122 -12.73 5.04 -9.26
N LEU A 123 -11.77 4.11 -9.13
CA LEU A 123 -11.83 3.03 -8.14
C LEU A 123 -11.61 3.50 -6.71
N MET A 124 -10.88 4.60 -6.49
CA MET A 124 -10.56 5.11 -5.15
C MET A 124 -11.81 5.60 -4.41
N SER A 125 -11.85 5.33 -3.10
CA SER A 125 -12.82 5.92 -2.16
C SER A 125 -12.54 7.42 -1.98
N GLU A 126 -13.50 8.18 -1.47
CA GLU A 126 -13.31 9.63 -1.22
C GLU A 126 -12.19 9.91 -0.20
N THR A 127 -11.95 8.98 0.72
CA THR A 127 -10.87 9.04 1.71
C THR A 127 -9.56 8.44 1.22
N GLY A 128 -9.57 7.84 0.02
CA GLY A 128 -8.46 7.08 -0.53
C GLY A 128 -7.28 7.91 -1.00
N SER A 129 -6.13 7.28 -1.07
CA SER A 129 -4.88 7.87 -1.59
C SER A 129 -4.16 6.94 -2.56
N ILE A 130 -3.41 7.53 -3.50
CA ILE A 130 -2.55 6.82 -4.44
C ILE A 130 -1.08 7.13 -4.15
N TRP A 131 -0.26 6.10 -4.11
CA TRP A 131 1.16 6.12 -3.83
C TRP A 131 1.91 5.48 -5.00
N ILE A 132 2.76 6.24 -5.67
CA ILE A 132 3.45 5.81 -6.90
C ILE A 132 4.95 5.91 -6.70
N THR A 133 5.66 4.78 -6.82
CA THR A 133 7.13 4.77 -6.81
C THR A 133 7.68 5.02 -8.20
N LEU A 134 8.65 5.91 -8.31
CA LEU A 134 9.34 6.26 -9.57
C LEU A 134 10.76 6.74 -9.29
N ASP A 135 11.62 6.64 -10.29
CA ASP A 135 12.94 7.28 -10.26
C ASP A 135 12.94 8.66 -10.94
N ASP A 136 14.13 9.19 -11.16
CA ASP A 136 14.36 10.49 -11.79
C ASP A 136 13.96 10.56 -13.27
N ASN A 137 13.72 9.43 -13.95
CA ASN A 137 13.32 9.42 -15.37
C ASN A 137 11.91 9.97 -15.57
N GLU A 138 10.92 9.55 -14.77
CA GLU A 138 9.51 9.88 -15.00
C GLU A 138 8.81 10.61 -13.86
N VAL A 139 9.40 10.74 -12.66
CA VAL A 139 8.73 11.33 -11.49
C VAL A 139 8.16 12.75 -11.75
N HIS A 140 8.88 13.57 -12.50
CA HIS A 140 8.49 14.95 -12.79
C HIS A 140 7.33 15.02 -13.80
N ARG A 141 7.28 14.11 -14.78
CA ARG A 141 6.16 14.01 -15.74
C ARG A 141 4.93 13.40 -15.09
N ALA A 142 5.13 12.34 -14.31
CA ALA A 142 4.08 11.72 -13.51
C ALA A 142 3.41 12.74 -12.58
N ARG A 143 4.20 13.62 -11.95
CA ARG A 143 3.68 14.70 -11.11
C ARG A 143 2.72 15.61 -11.89
N MET A 144 3.09 16.03 -13.10
CA MET A 144 2.24 16.89 -13.92
C MET A 144 0.95 16.20 -14.37
N VAL A 145 1.02 14.92 -14.73
CA VAL A 145 -0.17 14.12 -15.09
C VAL A 145 -1.08 13.93 -13.88
N LEU A 146 -0.53 13.67 -12.71
CA LEU A 146 -1.31 13.53 -11.48
C LEU A 146 -1.96 14.85 -11.06
N ASP A 147 -1.27 15.99 -11.23
CA ASP A 147 -1.85 17.31 -10.99
C ASP A 147 -3.04 17.56 -11.93
N GLU A 148 -3.00 17.08 -13.18
CA GLU A 148 -4.11 17.22 -14.13
C GLU A 148 -5.27 16.27 -13.83
N ILE A 149 -5.01 15.00 -13.49
CA ILE A 149 -6.04 14.00 -13.24
C ILE A 149 -6.69 14.17 -11.86
N PHE A 150 -5.89 14.37 -10.81
CA PHE A 150 -6.36 14.43 -9.42
C PHE A 150 -6.62 15.86 -8.94
N GLY A 151 -5.99 16.85 -9.56
CA GLY A 151 -5.93 18.23 -9.11
C GLY A 151 -4.69 18.50 -8.27
N ALA A 152 -4.04 19.65 -8.49
CA ALA A 152 -2.84 20.06 -7.75
C ALA A 152 -3.09 20.16 -6.23
N ASP A 153 -4.29 20.54 -5.83
CA ASP A 153 -4.69 20.65 -4.42
C ASP A 153 -4.79 19.27 -3.72
N SER A 154 -4.95 18.21 -4.48
CA SER A 154 -4.99 16.82 -3.97
C SER A 154 -3.62 16.24 -3.67
N PHE A 155 -2.54 16.96 -3.97
CA PHE A 155 -1.19 16.55 -3.63
C PHE A 155 -0.96 16.52 -2.12
N LEU A 156 -0.54 15.36 -1.60
CA LEU A 156 -0.22 15.17 -0.19
C LEU A 156 1.28 15.30 0.09
N GLY A 157 2.12 14.74 -0.79
CA GLY A 157 3.56 14.79 -0.59
C GLY A 157 4.38 14.07 -1.66
N GLN A 158 5.66 14.39 -1.68
CA GLN A 158 6.68 13.66 -2.42
C GLN A 158 7.72 13.19 -1.42
N LEU A 159 7.92 11.87 -1.36
CA LEU A 159 8.78 11.22 -0.40
C LEU A 159 10.03 10.68 -1.12
N ALA A 160 11.18 10.75 -0.47
CA ALA A 160 12.42 10.13 -0.96
C ALA A 160 12.68 8.85 -0.19
N TRP A 161 12.56 7.70 -0.85
CA TRP A 161 12.87 6.40 -0.26
C TRP A 161 14.32 6.01 -0.55
N GLN A 162 15.12 5.88 0.50
CA GLN A 162 16.49 5.41 0.42
C GLN A 162 16.52 3.92 0.10
N LYS A 163 16.67 3.60 -1.20
CA LYS A 163 16.62 2.21 -1.72
C LYS A 163 17.91 1.43 -1.57
N VAL A 164 19.03 2.09 -1.25
CA VAL A 164 20.33 1.47 -1.03
C VAL A 164 20.92 1.90 0.32
N TYR A 165 21.68 1.03 0.96
CA TYR A 165 22.30 1.33 2.26
C TYR A 165 23.65 2.05 2.15
N SER A 166 24.31 1.98 0.98
CA SER A 166 25.58 2.68 0.72
C SER A 166 25.66 3.11 -0.74
N PRO A 167 26.30 4.25 -1.04
CA PRO A 167 26.53 4.70 -2.42
C PRO A 167 27.29 3.65 -3.24
N ARG A 168 27.00 3.58 -4.52
CA ARG A 168 27.72 2.71 -5.44
C ARG A 168 29.10 3.26 -5.74
N MET A 169 30.14 2.46 -5.51
CA MET A 169 31.54 2.85 -5.73
C MET A 169 31.92 2.98 -7.20
N ASP A 170 31.14 2.36 -8.10
CA ASP A 170 31.30 2.40 -9.56
C ASP A 170 30.50 3.53 -10.24
N ALA A 171 29.81 4.36 -9.46
CA ALA A 171 29.02 5.46 -10.00
C ALA A 171 29.92 6.54 -10.60
N THR A 172 29.68 6.90 -11.86
CA THR A 172 30.27 8.09 -12.50
C THR A 172 29.40 9.29 -12.19
N GLY A 173 29.82 10.11 -11.23
CA GLY A 173 29.06 11.27 -10.74
C GLY A 173 28.26 10.95 -9.49
N PHE A 174 26.95 11.19 -9.50
CA PHE A 174 26.09 10.92 -8.34
C PHE A 174 25.61 9.47 -8.30
N SER A 175 25.67 8.82 -7.14
CA SER A 175 25.03 7.55 -6.90
C SER A 175 23.50 7.73 -6.81
N LYS A 176 22.74 6.86 -7.47
CA LYS A 176 21.26 6.87 -7.42
C LYS A 176 20.78 6.11 -6.19
N ASP A 177 20.75 6.78 -5.04
CA ASP A 177 20.55 6.14 -3.74
C ASP A 177 19.08 6.07 -3.32
N PHE A 178 18.18 6.77 -4.02
CA PHE A 178 16.76 6.84 -3.67
C PHE A 178 15.83 6.77 -4.88
N ASP A 179 14.61 6.33 -4.64
CA ASP A 179 13.46 6.52 -5.52
C ASP A 179 12.49 7.50 -4.88
N MET A 180 11.65 8.13 -5.69
CA MET A 180 10.60 9.02 -5.23
C MET A 180 9.29 8.27 -5.08
N VAL A 181 8.48 8.68 -4.09
CA VAL A 181 7.10 8.25 -3.94
C VAL A 181 6.20 9.47 -4.04
N LEU A 182 5.38 9.54 -5.08
CA LEU A 182 4.35 10.57 -5.23
C LEU A 182 3.08 10.13 -4.52
N VAL A 183 2.49 11.01 -3.71
CA VAL A 183 1.29 10.73 -2.93
C VAL A 183 0.21 11.76 -3.23
N TYR A 184 -0.94 11.26 -3.69
CA TYR A 184 -2.13 12.06 -3.96
C TYR A 184 -3.34 11.50 -3.24
N ALA A 185 -4.22 12.37 -2.79
CA ALA A 185 -5.55 12.02 -2.29
C ALA A 185 -6.58 12.01 -3.44
N LYS A 186 -7.69 11.30 -3.29
CA LYS A 186 -8.88 11.56 -4.12
C LYS A 186 -9.55 12.86 -3.68
N SER A 187 -9.73 13.06 -2.37
CA SER A 187 -10.18 14.30 -1.74
C SER A 187 -9.28 14.60 -0.55
N LYS A 188 -8.52 15.70 -0.63
CA LYS A 188 -7.54 16.06 0.41
C LYS A 188 -8.18 16.30 1.77
N ASP A 189 -9.36 16.90 1.79
CA ASP A 189 -10.07 17.23 3.03
C ASP A 189 -10.66 15.99 3.71
N ALA A 190 -10.93 14.93 2.94
CA ALA A 190 -11.46 13.67 3.45
C ALA A 190 -10.38 12.65 3.81
N THR A 191 -9.16 12.80 3.26
CA THR A 191 -8.08 11.83 3.43
C THR A 191 -7.28 12.10 4.69
N HIS A 192 -7.17 11.12 5.57
CA HIS A 192 -6.38 11.19 6.80
C HIS A 192 -5.30 10.10 6.79
N LEU A 193 -4.04 10.53 6.86
CA LEU A 193 -2.92 9.61 7.03
C LEU A 193 -2.67 9.40 8.52
N VAL A 194 -2.53 8.14 8.92
CA VAL A 194 -2.21 7.76 10.30
C VAL A 194 -0.70 7.95 10.53
N PRO A 195 -0.29 8.80 11.47
CA PRO A 195 1.12 8.97 11.80
C PRO A 195 1.71 7.66 12.35
N PRO A 196 2.95 7.31 11.97
CA PRO A 196 3.63 6.17 12.57
C PRO A 196 3.90 6.42 14.06
N THR A 197 3.79 5.37 14.87
CA THR A 197 4.18 5.41 16.28
C THR A 197 5.64 5.02 16.46
N GLU A 198 6.29 5.61 17.45
CA GLU A 198 7.65 5.32 17.87
C GLU A 198 7.65 4.98 19.37
N GLU A 199 8.34 3.91 19.73
CA GLU A 199 8.54 3.56 21.13
C GLU A 199 9.35 4.65 21.84
N GLN A 200 8.81 5.16 22.93
CA GLN A 200 9.52 6.13 23.74
C GLN A 200 10.69 5.44 24.47
N ASN A 201 11.88 6.03 24.37
CA ASN A 201 13.01 5.52 25.14
C ASN A 201 12.81 5.78 26.64
N VAL A 202 12.42 4.76 27.38
CA VAL A 202 12.10 4.82 28.82
C VAL A 202 13.25 5.42 29.66
N ARG A 203 14.50 5.31 29.20
CA ARG A 203 15.67 5.87 29.90
C ARG A 203 15.68 7.39 29.96
N GLN A 204 14.93 8.08 29.10
CA GLN A 204 14.79 9.54 29.11
C GLN A 204 13.77 10.03 30.14
N PHE A 205 12.94 9.12 30.68
CA PHE A 205 11.86 9.43 31.61
C PHE A 205 12.31 9.15 33.05
N THR A 206 13.18 10.03 33.56
CA THR A 206 13.86 9.86 34.85
C THR A 206 13.10 10.44 36.05
N TYR A 207 12.13 11.35 35.79
CA TYR A 207 11.28 11.91 36.84
C TYR A 207 10.14 10.96 37.17
N LEU A 208 9.95 10.70 38.44
CA LEU A 208 8.81 9.93 38.95
C LEU A 208 7.81 10.89 39.62
N GLU A 209 6.57 10.96 39.11
CA GLU A 209 5.52 11.79 39.70
C GLU A 209 5.15 11.26 41.09
N PRO A 210 5.30 12.05 42.15
CA PRO A 210 5.09 11.56 43.52
C PRO A 210 3.68 11.03 43.78
N ASP A 211 2.65 11.70 43.21
CA ASP A 211 1.24 11.41 43.49
C ASP A 211 0.72 10.19 42.72
N THR A 212 1.28 9.91 41.54
CA THR A 212 0.75 8.89 40.62
C THR A 212 1.72 7.76 40.29
N GLY A 213 3.00 7.90 40.63
CA GLY A 213 4.05 6.97 40.25
C GLY A 213 4.36 6.94 38.74
N ARG A 214 3.80 7.84 37.93
CA ARG A 214 4.04 7.91 36.49
C ARG A 214 5.43 8.44 36.18
N LYS A 215 6.13 7.78 35.28
CA LYS A 215 7.41 8.28 34.78
C LYS A 215 7.21 9.45 33.83
N ALA A 216 8.06 10.47 33.94
CA ALA A 216 8.06 11.61 33.04
C ALA A 216 9.49 12.06 32.72
N ARG A 217 9.67 12.77 31.63
CA ARG A 217 10.86 13.58 31.37
C ARG A 217 10.52 15.03 31.58
N LEU A 218 11.48 15.76 32.15
CA LEU A 218 11.33 17.19 32.38
C LEU A 218 11.96 17.98 31.25
N ARG A 219 11.21 18.94 30.71
CA ARG A 219 11.69 19.88 29.70
C ARG A 219 11.44 21.30 30.12
N SER A 220 12.38 22.21 29.89
CA SER A 220 12.18 23.62 30.15
C SER A 220 10.96 24.15 29.37
N LEU A 221 10.07 24.89 30.07
CA LEU A 221 8.97 25.61 29.41
C LEU A 221 9.51 26.73 28.52
N ARG A 222 10.72 27.29 28.80
CA ARG A 222 11.36 28.25 27.95
C ARG A 222 11.66 27.62 26.59
N LYS A 223 11.35 28.35 25.53
CA LYS A 223 11.62 27.90 24.18
C LYS A 223 13.11 28.02 23.85
N GLU A 224 13.65 26.98 23.22
CA GLU A 224 15.02 26.90 22.74
C GLU A 224 15.05 26.77 21.22
N GLY A 225 16.19 27.02 20.59
CA GLY A 225 16.35 26.95 19.13
C GLY A 225 15.81 28.16 18.39
N SER A 226 15.32 27.95 17.17
CA SER A 226 14.76 28.98 16.30
C SER A 226 13.45 29.55 16.84
N ASN A 227 13.16 30.81 16.52
CA ASN A 227 11.96 31.55 16.96
C ASN A 227 11.80 31.53 18.48
N SER A 228 12.90 31.73 19.23
CA SER A 228 12.94 31.65 20.69
C SER A 228 13.17 32.97 21.39
N LEU A 229 13.30 34.06 20.63
CA LEU A 229 13.48 35.42 21.16
C LEU A 229 12.12 36.13 21.30
N ARG A 230 12.07 37.08 22.28
CA ARG A 230 10.91 37.95 22.48
C ARG A 230 10.49 38.70 21.21
N THR A 231 11.49 39.17 20.42
CA THR A 231 11.24 39.88 19.17
C THR A 231 10.56 39.03 18.10
N GLU A 232 10.72 37.72 18.16
CA GLU A 232 10.15 36.77 17.21
C GLU A 232 8.75 36.29 17.66
N ARG A 233 8.49 36.26 18.98
CA ARG A 233 7.25 35.78 19.59
C ARG A 233 6.84 36.63 20.80
N PRO A 234 6.42 37.89 20.60
CA PRO A 234 6.14 38.82 21.70
C PRO A 234 4.97 38.35 22.61
N ASN A 235 4.00 37.64 22.06
CA ASN A 235 2.83 37.16 22.82
C ASN A 235 3.15 36.04 23.83
N THR A 236 4.34 35.44 23.76
CA THR A 236 4.80 34.42 24.71
C THR A 236 5.89 34.94 25.66
N TRP A 237 6.00 36.25 25.78
CA TRP A 237 6.83 36.96 26.77
C TRP A 237 5.96 37.50 27.89
N PHE A 238 5.87 36.80 29.00
CA PHE A 238 5.13 37.18 30.21
C PHE A 238 5.80 36.58 31.43
N ALA A 239 5.44 37.08 32.64
CA ALA A 239 5.99 36.59 33.89
C ALA A 239 5.11 35.45 34.43
N ILE A 240 5.70 34.34 34.85
CA ILE A 240 5.03 33.27 35.61
C ILE A 240 5.38 33.46 37.08
N GLN A 241 4.37 33.40 37.96
CA GLN A 241 4.54 33.54 39.40
C GLN A 241 5.10 32.23 39.99
N ALA A 242 6.22 32.30 40.68
CA ALA A 242 6.82 31.18 41.39
C ALA A 242 6.08 30.92 42.70
N PRO A 243 6.27 29.73 43.34
CA PRO A 243 5.65 29.39 44.63
C PRO A 243 5.97 30.35 45.78
N ASP A 244 7.09 31.06 45.72
CA ASP A 244 7.49 32.09 46.72
C ASP A 244 7.00 33.50 46.39
N GLY A 245 6.18 33.66 45.33
CA GLY A 245 5.66 34.93 44.84
C GLY A 245 6.56 35.71 43.91
N SER A 246 7.82 35.24 43.66
CA SER A 246 8.74 35.90 42.72
C SER A 246 8.27 35.70 41.28
N ARG A 247 8.72 36.59 40.37
CA ARG A 247 8.37 36.54 38.95
C ARG A 247 9.45 35.86 38.13
N ILE A 248 9.08 34.81 37.36
CA ILE A 248 9.97 34.11 36.47
C ILE A 248 9.75 34.59 35.05
N TRP A 249 10.78 35.11 34.42
CA TRP A 249 10.78 35.50 33.02
C TRP A 249 11.55 34.47 32.17
N PRO A 250 11.22 34.31 30.89
CA PRO A 250 11.94 33.37 30.03
C PRO A 250 13.30 33.89 29.55
N ILE A 251 14.17 34.22 30.49
CA ILE A 251 15.53 34.67 30.18
C ILE A 251 16.38 33.47 29.77
N LYS A 252 17.08 33.61 28.65
CA LYS A 252 18.02 32.61 28.12
C LYS A 252 19.31 32.57 28.93
N PRO A 253 20.10 31.46 28.86
CA PRO A 253 21.40 31.41 29.59
C PRO A 253 22.41 32.48 29.18
N ASP A 254 22.29 33.02 27.96
CA ASP A 254 23.09 34.12 27.44
C ASP A 254 22.59 35.53 27.87
N GLY A 255 21.58 35.59 28.74
CA GLY A 255 20.98 36.82 29.25
C GLY A 255 19.95 37.47 28.32
N LYS A 256 19.72 36.94 27.14
CA LYS A 256 18.73 37.49 26.20
C LYS A 256 17.29 37.19 26.63
N GLU A 257 16.37 38.09 26.26
CA GLU A 257 14.94 37.88 26.41
C GLU A 257 14.45 36.80 25.47
N GLY A 258 14.10 35.66 26.05
CA GLY A 258 13.54 34.50 25.33
C GLY A 258 12.00 34.52 25.29
N THR A 259 11.41 33.38 25.10
CA THR A 259 9.95 33.19 25.08
C THR A 259 9.58 31.88 25.75
N TRP A 260 8.31 31.77 26.20
CA TRP A 260 7.76 30.50 26.62
C TRP A 260 7.30 29.67 25.40
N ARG A 261 7.16 28.36 25.59
CA ARG A 261 6.58 27.45 24.59
C ARG A 261 5.08 27.62 24.48
N TRP A 262 4.44 27.96 25.59
CA TRP A 262 2.99 28.10 25.73
C TRP A 262 2.59 29.56 25.88
N GLU A 263 1.36 29.86 25.51
CA GLU A 263 0.74 31.15 25.76
C GLU A 263 0.34 31.30 27.23
N GLU A 264 0.13 32.53 27.70
CA GLU A 264 -0.18 32.84 29.09
C GLU A 264 -1.47 32.15 29.55
N SER A 265 -2.51 32.17 28.71
CA SER A 265 -3.78 31.47 28.98
C SER A 265 -3.58 29.98 29.23
N THR A 266 -2.77 29.32 28.37
CA THR A 266 -2.46 27.89 28.50
C THR A 266 -1.73 27.58 29.81
N VAL A 267 -0.78 28.45 30.20
CA VAL A 267 -0.06 28.30 31.48
C VAL A 267 -1.01 28.45 32.67
N LEU A 268 -1.86 29.48 32.65
CA LEU A 268 -2.83 29.74 33.73
C LEU A 268 -3.84 28.61 33.86
N ASP A 269 -4.34 28.08 32.76
CA ASP A 269 -5.27 26.96 32.76
C ASP A 269 -4.63 25.67 33.24
N GLU A 270 -3.36 25.44 32.87
CA GLU A 270 -2.62 24.26 33.33
C GLU A 270 -2.38 24.33 34.86
N LEU A 271 -2.07 25.49 35.40
CA LEU A 271 -1.82 25.68 36.84
C LEU A 271 -3.09 25.50 37.71
N LYS A 272 -4.28 25.61 37.14
CA LYS A 272 -5.55 25.37 37.83
C LYS A 272 -5.87 23.86 37.98
N LYS A 273 -5.20 23.00 37.25
CA LYS A 273 -5.45 21.54 37.26
C LYS A 273 -5.00 20.92 38.59
N PRO A 274 -5.70 19.90 39.09
CA PRO A 274 -5.28 19.18 40.30
C PRO A 274 -3.90 18.58 40.21
N LEU A 275 -3.50 18.16 39.00
CA LEU A 275 -2.18 17.58 38.69
C LEU A 275 -1.58 18.33 37.49
N PRO A 276 -0.97 19.50 37.69
CA PRO A 276 -0.46 20.30 36.59
C PRO A 276 0.76 19.63 35.97
N LYS A 277 0.85 19.72 34.63
CA LYS A 277 2.06 19.28 33.89
C LYS A 277 3.26 20.22 34.14
N LEU A 278 3.05 21.38 34.73
CA LEU A 278 4.10 22.32 35.10
C LEU A 278 4.73 21.97 36.43
N LEU A 279 6.05 22.02 36.49
CA LEU A 279 6.84 21.82 37.68
C LEU A 279 7.75 23.03 37.89
N PHE A 280 7.70 23.60 39.08
CA PHE A 280 8.62 24.65 39.52
C PHE A 280 9.82 24.00 40.20
N GLN A 281 11.01 24.24 39.65
CA GLN A 281 12.27 23.73 40.21
C GLN A 281 13.17 24.87 40.62
N LYS A 282 13.67 24.86 41.87
CA LYS A 282 14.64 25.83 42.34
C LYS A 282 16.04 25.52 41.74
N LYS A 283 16.71 26.51 41.23
CA LYS A 283 18.06 26.35 40.65
C LYS A 283 19.12 26.47 41.74
N ASP A 284 20.23 25.74 41.59
CA ASP A 284 21.36 25.81 42.51
C ASP A 284 22.00 27.21 42.59
N ALA A 285 21.99 27.94 41.48
CA ALA A 285 22.47 29.34 41.39
C ALA A 285 21.45 30.37 41.91
N GLY A 286 20.33 29.93 42.49
CA GLY A 286 19.23 30.77 42.94
C GLY A 286 18.18 31.02 41.83
N GLY A 287 16.95 31.36 42.27
CA GLY A 287 15.80 31.54 41.38
C GLY A 287 15.09 30.25 40.99
N TRP A 288 14.10 30.40 40.13
CA TRP A 288 13.20 29.28 39.71
C TRP A 288 13.33 29.01 38.21
N GLU A 289 13.08 27.76 37.85
CA GLU A 289 12.84 27.30 36.49
C GLU A 289 11.45 26.64 36.40
N VAL A 290 10.78 26.87 35.27
CA VAL A 290 9.52 26.23 34.98
C VAL A 290 9.75 25.11 33.98
N LEU A 291 9.42 23.89 34.37
CA LEU A 291 9.59 22.69 33.59
C LEU A 291 8.23 22.10 33.21
N VAL A 292 8.17 21.42 32.10
CA VAL A 292 6.99 20.68 31.63
C VAL A 292 7.24 19.19 31.81
N LYS A 293 6.36 18.53 32.54
CA LYS A 293 6.34 17.06 32.68
C LYS A 293 5.75 16.43 31.41
N GLN A 294 6.56 15.69 30.66
CA GLN A 294 6.12 14.85 29.56
C GLN A 294 6.10 13.41 30.05
N TYR A 295 4.89 12.88 30.25
CA TYR A 295 4.74 11.53 30.78
C TYR A 295 5.14 10.46 29.76
N PHE A 296 5.60 9.32 30.26
CA PHE A 296 5.84 8.14 29.47
C PHE A 296 4.52 7.47 29.12
N GLU A 297 4.22 7.31 27.86
CA GLU A 297 2.98 6.72 27.33
C GLU A 297 3.24 5.41 26.58
N GLY A 298 4.51 4.93 26.56
CA GLY A 298 4.95 3.75 25.82
C GLY A 298 5.28 4.10 24.38
N GLU A 299 4.30 4.48 23.60
CA GLU A 299 4.45 4.92 22.21
C GLU A 299 4.02 6.39 22.05
N THR A 300 4.56 7.06 21.06
CA THR A 300 4.16 8.41 20.68
C THR A 300 4.07 8.52 19.16
N GLU A 301 3.06 9.21 18.67
CA GLU A 301 2.96 9.56 17.26
C GLU A 301 4.09 10.52 16.87
N ARG A 302 4.63 10.31 15.69
CA ARG A 302 5.59 11.23 15.09
C ARG A 302 5.11 11.72 13.73
N PRO A 303 5.45 12.94 13.31
CA PRO A 303 5.13 13.40 11.95
C PRO A 303 5.70 12.45 10.90
N ILE A 304 4.95 12.21 9.83
CA ILE A 304 5.40 11.42 8.69
C ILE A 304 6.56 12.19 8.03
N SER A 305 7.73 11.55 7.98
CA SER A 305 8.91 12.13 7.31
C SER A 305 8.80 11.98 5.80
N THR A 306 9.21 13.01 5.06
CA THR A 306 9.38 12.91 3.61
C THR A 306 10.66 12.18 3.20
N LEU A 307 11.57 11.92 4.14
CA LEU A 307 12.73 11.06 3.95
C LEU A 307 12.46 9.70 4.60
N LEU A 308 12.34 8.67 3.75
CA LEU A 308 12.11 7.29 4.16
C LEU A 308 13.44 6.54 4.22
N GLY A 309 14.05 6.53 5.42
CA GLY A 309 15.36 5.90 5.64
C GLY A 309 15.28 4.37 5.56
N ASN A 310 16.32 3.76 5.03
CA ASN A 310 16.41 2.30 4.82
C ASN A 310 16.30 1.48 6.11
N ALA A 311 16.74 2.02 7.25
CA ALA A 311 16.65 1.34 8.55
C ALA A 311 15.21 1.02 8.96
N GLU A 312 14.26 1.91 8.62
CA GLU A 312 12.84 1.74 8.95
C GLU A 312 12.04 1.14 7.78
N PHE A 313 12.30 1.61 6.56
CA PHE A 313 11.49 1.26 5.38
C PHE A 313 12.10 0.12 4.53
N GLY A 314 13.29 -0.37 4.87
CA GLY A 314 13.97 -1.40 4.10
C GLY A 314 14.63 -0.84 2.83
N HIS A 315 15.33 -1.72 2.11
CA HIS A 315 16.06 -1.39 0.89
C HIS A 315 15.97 -2.53 -0.13
N THR A 316 16.41 -2.28 -1.38
CA THR A 316 16.28 -3.25 -2.50
C THR A 316 16.99 -4.59 -2.23
N HIS A 317 18.14 -4.57 -1.56
CA HIS A 317 18.83 -5.82 -1.21
C HIS A 317 18.01 -6.69 -0.24
N GLU A 318 17.40 -6.08 0.78
CA GLU A 318 16.47 -6.76 1.70
C GLU A 318 15.32 -7.42 0.95
N ALA A 319 14.72 -6.70 0.00
CA ALA A 319 13.65 -7.23 -0.82
C ALA A 319 14.07 -8.44 -1.68
N THR A 320 15.31 -8.40 -2.21
CA THR A 320 15.88 -9.54 -2.95
C THR A 320 16.10 -10.75 -2.03
N GLU A 321 16.57 -10.53 -0.81
CA GLU A 321 16.73 -11.61 0.17
C GLU A 321 15.38 -12.17 0.64
N GLU A 322 14.33 -11.32 0.80
CA GLU A 322 12.97 -11.81 1.06
C GLU A 322 12.49 -12.77 -0.05
N ILE A 323 12.71 -12.43 -1.32
CA ILE A 323 12.35 -13.31 -2.46
C ILE A 323 13.13 -14.62 -2.40
N LYS A 324 14.43 -14.58 -2.15
CA LYS A 324 15.24 -15.79 -2.00
C LYS A 324 14.79 -16.67 -0.84
N GLN A 325 14.41 -16.06 0.28
CA GLN A 325 13.88 -16.79 1.43
C GLN A 325 12.57 -17.50 1.10
N ILE A 326 11.65 -16.81 0.39
CA ILE A 326 10.34 -17.35 0.04
C ILE A 326 10.46 -18.44 -1.04
N PHE A 327 11.31 -18.26 -2.06
CA PHE A 327 11.37 -19.14 -3.24
C PHE A 327 12.59 -20.04 -3.29
N GLY A 328 13.58 -19.83 -2.43
CA GLY A 328 14.86 -20.55 -2.45
C GLY A 328 15.86 -20.02 -3.51
N ALA A 329 15.46 -19.07 -4.35
CA ALA A 329 16.27 -18.48 -5.40
C ALA A 329 15.84 -17.04 -5.72
N LYS A 330 16.73 -16.29 -6.41
CA LYS A 330 16.36 -14.99 -6.97
C LYS A 330 15.50 -15.22 -8.24
N VAL A 331 14.18 -15.09 -8.10
CA VAL A 331 13.20 -15.31 -9.18
C VAL A 331 12.59 -14.02 -9.72
N PHE A 332 12.99 -12.87 -9.18
CA PHE A 332 12.55 -11.55 -9.60
C PHE A 332 13.66 -10.51 -9.39
N ASP A 333 13.80 -9.55 -10.30
CA ASP A 333 14.98 -8.68 -10.32
C ASP A 333 14.90 -7.49 -9.37
N THR A 334 13.77 -6.82 -9.30
CA THR A 334 13.61 -5.55 -8.57
C THR A 334 12.40 -5.53 -7.64
N PRO A 335 12.29 -6.47 -6.68
CA PRO A 335 11.17 -6.45 -5.75
C PRO A 335 11.27 -5.24 -4.82
N LYS A 336 10.11 -4.72 -4.39
CA LYS A 336 10.05 -3.75 -3.29
C LYS A 336 10.08 -4.48 -1.95
N PRO A 337 10.70 -3.91 -0.90
CA PRO A 337 10.70 -4.54 0.42
C PRO A 337 9.29 -4.52 1.03
N THR A 338 8.87 -5.65 1.57
CA THR A 338 7.57 -5.79 2.24
C THR A 338 7.40 -4.76 3.35
N ARG A 339 8.48 -4.38 4.01
CA ARG A 339 8.52 -3.40 5.10
C ARG A 339 8.09 -2.00 4.64
N LEU A 340 8.52 -1.55 3.44
CA LEU A 340 8.12 -0.28 2.84
C LEU A 340 6.59 -0.24 2.64
N ILE A 341 6.07 -1.22 1.91
CA ILE A 341 4.65 -1.24 1.54
C ILE A 341 3.77 -1.45 2.78
N LYS A 342 4.22 -2.26 3.75
CA LYS A 342 3.50 -2.42 5.02
C LYS A 342 3.33 -1.10 5.77
N GLN A 343 4.35 -0.24 5.78
CA GLN A 343 4.23 1.09 6.39
C GLN A 343 3.21 1.96 5.64
N PHE A 344 3.21 1.93 4.30
CA PHE A 344 2.21 2.66 3.52
C PHE A 344 0.79 2.16 3.82
N VAL A 345 0.60 0.84 3.90
CA VAL A 345 -0.69 0.23 4.27
C VAL A 345 -1.16 0.69 5.65
N LEU A 346 -0.28 0.69 6.65
CA LEU A 346 -0.61 1.11 8.01
C LEU A 346 -0.91 2.61 8.10
N MET A 347 -0.25 3.44 7.29
CA MET A 347 -0.45 4.90 7.27
C MET A 347 -1.71 5.32 6.51
N ALA A 348 -2.08 4.60 5.44
CA ALA A 348 -3.05 5.10 4.47
C ALA A 348 -4.30 4.23 4.28
N CYS A 349 -4.33 3.00 4.81
CA CYS A 349 -5.47 2.09 4.63
C CYS A 349 -6.09 1.75 5.99
N PRO A 350 -7.39 2.01 6.21
CA PRO A 350 -8.07 1.63 7.44
C PRO A 350 -8.05 0.11 7.65
N PRO A 351 -8.26 -0.39 8.90
CA PRO A 351 -8.15 -1.81 9.22
C PRO A 351 -9.06 -2.76 8.44
N ASP A 352 -10.11 -2.27 7.83
CA ASP A 352 -11.10 -2.99 7.00
C ASP A 352 -11.08 -2.56 5.52
N GLY A 353 -10.10 -1.73 5.13
CA GLY A 353 -9.98 -1.12 3.82
C GLY A 353 -9.49 -2.04 2.70
N ILE A 354 -9.43 -1.51 1.50
CA ILE A 354 -8.99 -2.21 0.28
C ILE A 354 -7.73 -1.56 -0.26
N VAL A 355 -6.70 -2.39 -0.49
CA VAL A 355 -5.44 -2.02 -1.13
C VAL A 355 -5.42 -2.57 -2.55
N LEU A 356 -5.16 -1.71 -3.53
CA LEU A 356 -5.04 -2.10 -4.94
C LEU A 356 -3.64 -1.84 -5.46
N ASP A 357 -3.08 -2.83 -6.16
CA ASP A 357 -1.80 -2.75 -6.87
C ASP A 357 -1.98 -3.29 -8.30
N SER A 358 -1.93 -2.39 -9.29
CA SER A 358 -2.12 -2.76 -10.70
C SER A 358 -0.83 -3.07 -11.45
N PHE A 359 0.31 -3.09 -10.75
CA PHE A 359 1.62 -3.52 -11.24
C PHE A 359 2.25 -4.45 -10.20
N ALA A 360 1.55 -5.56 -9.91
CA ALA A 360 1.80 -6.38 -8.72
C ALA A 360 3.20 -7.04 -8.69
N GLY A 361 3.81 -7.27 -9.84
CA GLY A 361 5.15 -7.84 -9.94
C GLY A 361 5.29 -9.12 -9.11
N SER A 362 6.18 -9.09 -8.14
CA SER A 362 6.40 -10.24 -7.27
C SER A 362 5.34 -10.47 -6.19
N GLY A 363 4.25 -9.68 -6.12
CA GLY A 363 3.18 -9.82 -5.13
C GLY A 363 3.53 -9.31 -3.72
N THR A 364 4.44 -8.34 -3.64
CA THR A 364 4.88 -7.77 -2.35
C THR A 364 3.75 -7.09 -1.60
N THR A 365 2.85 -6.41 -2.32
CA THR A 365 1.73 -5.66 -1.73
C THR A 365 0.79 -6.58 -0.95
N ALA A 366 0.41 -7.74 -1.49
CA ALA A 366 -0.42 -8.71 -0.76
C ALA A 366 0.28 -9.19 0.53
N HIS A 367 1.56 -9.54 0.45
CA HIS A 367 2.34 -9.96 1.62
C HIS A 367 2.41 -8.85 2.69
N ALA A 368 2.55 -7.58 2.26
CA ALA A 368 2.53 -6.43 3.15
C ALA A 368 1.18 -6.22 3.84
N VAL A 369 0.06 -6.39 3.11
CA VAL A 369 -1.31 -6.33 3.66
C VAL A 369 -1.53 -7.42 4.71
N LEU A 370 -1.16 -8.67 4.42
CA LEU A 370 -1.27 -9.77 5.37
C LEU A 370 -0.44 -9.51 6.65
N LYS A 371 0.78 -8.98 6.51
CA LYS A 371 1.62 -8.59 7.67
C LYS A 371 1.06 -7.39 8.43
N ALA A 372 0.39 -6.46 7.78
CA ALA A 372 -0.28 -5.35 8.46
C ALA A 372 -1.47 -5.85 9.28
N ASN A 373 -2.30 -6.73 8.70
CA ASN A 373 -3.43 -7.36 9.39
C ASN A 373 -2.98 -8.18 10.61
N ALA A 374 -1.89 -8.94 10.48
CA ALA A 374 -1.33 -9.69 11.61
C ALA A 374 -0.80 -8.79 12.73
N ARG A 375 -0.34 -7.55 12.41
CA ARG A 375 0.17 -6.59 13.40
C ARG A 375 -0.94 -5.95 14.23
N ASP A 376 -2.03 -5.51 13.58
CA ASP A 376 -3.08 -4.71 14.22
C ASP A 376 -4.44 -5.41 14.31
N ASN A 377 -4.49 -6.72 13.98
CA ASN A 377 -5.71 -7.53 13.88
C ASN A 377 -6.74 -6.94 12.89
N GLY A 378 -6.27 -6.27 11.86
CA GLY A 378 -7.10 -5.75 10.78
C GLY A 378 -7.60 -6.85 9.84
N ASN A 379 -8.53 -6.48 8.97
CA ASN A 379 -9.10 -7.32 7.93
C ASN A 379 -9.05 -6.62 6.56
N ARG A 380 -7.94 -5.92 6.29
CA ARG A 380 -7.72 -5.29 4.98
C ARG A 380 -7.68 -6.33 3.89
N ARG A 381 -8.22 -5.98 2.74
CA ARG A 381 -8.19 -6.81 1.54
C ARG A 381 -7.23 -6.24 0.52
N PHE A 382 -6.71 -7.10 -0.35
CA PHE A 382 -5.86 -6.69 -1.46
C PHE A 382 -6.46 -7.08 -2.81
N ILE A 383 -6.18 -6.29 -3.82
CA ILE A 383 -6.46 -6.56 -5.23
C ILE A 383 -5.14 -6.38 -5.97
N LEU A 384 -4.58 -7.46 -6.49
CA LEU A 384 -3.37 -7.45 -7.30
C LEU A 384 -3.71 -7.70 -8.76
N ILE A 385 -3.11 -6.93 -9.66
CA ILE A 385 -3.21 -7.15 -11.10
C ILE A 385 -1.79 -7.33 -11.65
N GLU A 386 -1.58 -8.41 -12.42
CA GLU A 386 -0.33 -8.72 -13.08
C GLU A 386 -0.57 -9.19 -14.51
N GLY A 387 0.08 -8.51 -15.46
CA GLY A 387 -0.08 -8.78 -16.88
C GLY A 387 0.79 -9.88 -17.43
N GLU A 388 1.90 -10.14 -16.79
CA GLU A 388 2.92 -11.05 -17.27
C GLU A 388 2.61 -12.53 -16.99
N ASP A 389 3.16 -13.40 -17.79
CA ASP A 389 2.96 -14.86 -17.70
C ASP A 389 3.38 -15.48 -16.36
N TYR A 390 4.15 -14.75 -15.56
CA TYR A 390 4.56 -15.20 -14.23
C TYR A 390 3.51 -14.94 -13.14
N ALA A 391 2.37 -14.31 -13.44
CA ALA A 391 1.32 -13.96 -12.48
C ALA A 391 0.90 -15.11 -11.56
N ASP A 392 0.78 -16.34 -12.10
CA ASP A 392 0.45 -17.52 -11.29
C ASP A 392 1.69 -18.08 -10.55
N ARG A 393 2.78 -18.32 -11.27
CA ARG A 393 3.95 -19.02 -10.73
C ARG A 393 4.79 -18.19 -9.77
N LEU A 394 4.66 -16.85 -9.81
CA LEU A 394 5.41 -15.93 -8.95
C LEU A 394 4.48 -15.10 -8.06
N THR A 395 3.63 -14.24 -8.66
CA THR A 395 2.79 -13.30 -7.90
C THR A 395 1.82 -14.04 -6.96
N ALA A 396 0.98 -14.93 -7.53
CA ALA A 396 0.03 -15.72 -6.76
C ALA A 396 0.73 -16.76 -5.86
N GLU A 397 1.85 -17.32 -6.31
CA GLU A 397 2.61 -18.29 -5.51
C GLU A 397 3.23 -17.64 -4.26
N ARG A 398 3.71 -16.40 -4.34
CA ARG A 398 4.13 -15.66 -3.15
C ARG A 398 2.97 -15.47 -2.17
N VAL A 399 1.78 -15.15 -2.68
CA VAL A 399 0.58 -15.00 -1.83
C VAL A 399 0.23 -16.33 -1.17
N ARG A 400 0.24 -17.46 -1.93
CA ARG A 400 -0.02 -18.80 -1.37
C ARG A 400 0.95 -19.14 -0.24
N ARG A 401 2.24 -18.86 -0.44
CA ARG A 401 3.29 -19.09 0.57
C ARG A 401 3.13 -18.17 1.77
N ALA A 402 2.81 -16.90 1.57
CA ALA A 402 2.54 -15.97 2.67
C ALA A 402 1.34 -16.42 3.53
N ILE A 403 0.28 -16.95 2.89
CA ILE A 403 -0.92 -17.44 3.58
C ILE A 403 -0.66 -18.77 4.31
N ARG A 404 -0.01 -19.74 3.64
CA ARG A 404 0.17 -21.12 4.16
C ARG A 404 1.41 -21.29 5.02
N GLY A 405 2.37 -20.39 4.91
CA GLY A 405 3.73 -20.57 5.40
C GLY A 405 4.63 -21.23 4.35
N TYR A 406 5.94 -21.12 4.57
CA TYR A 406 6.94 -21.64 3.64
C TYR A 406 8.21 -22.05 4.40
N ALA A 407 8.94 -23.02 3.84
CA ALA A 407 10.25 -23.37 4.36
C ALA A 407 11.22 -22.21 4.07
N TRP A 408 11.67 -21.55 5.12
CA TRP A 408 12.67 -20.50 5.05
C TRP A 408 14.06 -21.09 5.10
N GLN A 409 14.89 -20.77 4.14
CA GLN A 409 16.32 -21.06 4.14
C GLN A 409 17.08 -19.74 4.20
N GLY A 410 17.89 -19.58 5.20
CA GLY A 410 18.65 -18.35 5.38
C GLY A 410 19.90 -18.57 6.20
N THR A 411 20.68 -17.51 6.35
CA THR A 411 21.85 -17.48 7.22
C THR A 411 21.50 -16.66 8.45
N GLN A 412 21.58 -17.28 9.61
CA GLN A 412 21.46 -16.58 10.89
C GLN A 412 22.85 -16.08 11.29
N HIS A 413 22.93 -14.79 11.60
CA HIS A 413 24.13 -14.14 12.10
C HIS A 413 24.02 -13.91 13.59
N GLU A 414 25.04 -14.26 14.34
CA GLU A 414 25.15 -13.96 15.76
C GLU A 414 26.47 -13.25 16.02
N THR A 415 26.40 -12.05 16.59
CA THR A 415 27.59 -11.28 16.96
C THR A 415 28.24 -11.89 18.22
N LEU A 416 29.40 -12.46 18.04
CA LEU A 416 30.17 -13.11 19.12
C LEU A 416 31.11 -12.13 19.83
N LEU A 417 31.57 -11.10 19.10
CA LEU A 417 32.39 -10.02 19.61
C LEU A 417 32.14 -8.75 18.78
N GLU A 418 31.94 -7.63 19.45
CA GLU A 418 31.97 -6.31 18.86
C GLU A 418 32.70 -5.34 19.77
N GLU A 419 33.86 -4.84 19.32
CA GLU A 419 34.71 -3.99 20.14
C GLU A 419 35.28 -2.84 19.29
N LYS A 420 35.19 -1.62 19.80
CA LYS A 420 35.77 -0.46 19.17
C LYS A 420 37.26 -0.37 19.51
N ILE A 421 38.14 -0.56 18.53
CA ILE A 421 39.59 -0.57 18.70
C ILE A 421 40.15 0.83 18.42
N ASN A 422 40.63 1.49 19.45
CA ASN A 422 41.36 2.75 19.34
C ASN A 422 42.87 2.51 19.11
N PHE A 423 43.63 3.57 18.81
CA PHE A 423 45.06 3.48 18.51
C PHE A 423 45.89 2.85 19.65
N THR A 424 45.49 3.04 20.91
CA THR A 424 46.17 2.43 22.07
C THR A 424 45.89 0.94 22.16
N GLN A 425 44.70 0.50 21.80
CA GLN A 425 44.28 -0.89 21.75
C GLN A 425 44.90 -1.61 20.57
N PHE A 426 45.12 -0.92 19.43
CA PHE A 426 45.80 -1.47 18.26
C PHE A 426 47.25 -1.92 18.58
N LYS A 427 47.94 -1.26 19.54
CA LYS A 427 49.25 -1.71 20.05
C LYS A 427 49.24 -3.08 20.74
N LYS A 428 48.04 -3.60 21.08
CA LYS A 428 47.81 -4.92 21.68
C LYS A 428 47.16 -5.89 20.70
N ALA A 429 47.48 -5.77 19.40
CA ALA A 429 46.88 -6.58 18.34
C ALA A 429 46.93 -8.10 18.63
N ASP A 430 48.07 -8.59 19.20
CA ASP A 430 48.22 -9.99 19.54
C ASP A 430 47.18 -10.47 20.57
N GLN A 431 46.77 -9.62 21.50
CA GLN A 431 45.73 -9.95 22.50
C GLN A 431 44.33 -10.06 21.83
N TRP A 432 44.05 -9.21 20.83
CA TRP A 432 42.82 -9.28 20.09
C TRP A 432 42.74 -10.47 19.16
N LEU A 433 43.86 -10.81 18.49
CA LEU A 433 43.98 -12.03 17.70
C LEU A 433 43.80 -13.28 18.58
N ALA A 434 44.44 -13.33 19.75
CA ALA A 434 44.23 -14.42 20.68
C ALA A 434 42.77 -14.54 21.16
N LYS A 435 42.08 -13.42 21.38
CA LYS A 435 40.66 -13.40 21.76
C LYS A 435 39.76 -13.90 20.62
N VAL A 436 40.04 -13.53 19.37
CA VAL A 436 39.35 -14.02 18.18
C VAL A 436 39.56 -15.53 17.99
N GLU A 437 40.80 -16.00 18.13
CA GLU A 437 41.11 -17.43 18.02
C GLU A 437 40.51 -18.25 19.18
N ALA A 438 40.44 -17.70 20.38
CA ALA A 438 39.73 -18.32 21.48
C ALA A 438 38.21 -18.46 21.22
N ILE A 439 37.56 -17.45 20.60
CA ILE A 439 36.16 -17.51 20.18
C ILE A 439 35.98 -18.59 19.10
N LYS A 440 36.82 -18.59 18.06
CA LYS A 440 36.79 -19.63 17.03
C LYS A 440 36.92 -21.02 17.61
N ALA A 441 37.91 -21.24 18.49
CA ALA A 441 38.15 -22.52 19.16
C ALA A 441 36.96 -22.95 20.05
N ALA A 442 36.35 -22.00 20.75
CA ALA A 442 35.17 -22.27 21.59
C ALA A 442 33.97 -22.74 20.77
N GLU A 443 33.82 -22.20 19.53
CA GLU A 443 32.78 -22.59 18.59
C GLU A 443 33.15 -23.77 17.67
N GLY A 444 34.29 -24.42 17.92
CA GLY A 444 34.72 -25.64 17.24
C GLY A 444 35.46 -25.43 15.91
N PHE A 445 36.00 -24.22 15.67
CA PHE A 445 36.83 -23.90 14.50
C PHE A 445 38.31 -23.93 14.94
N GLY A 446 39.09 -24.88 14.42
CA GLY A 446 40.53 -25.00 14.70
C GLY A 446 41.37 -24.11 13.76
N ALA A 447 42.69 -23.98 14.07
CA ALA A 447 43.63 -23.18 13.31
C ALA A 447 43.79 -23.62 11.83
N ASP A 448 43.45 -24.85 11.50
CA ASP A 448 43.57 -25.42 10.14
C ASP A 448 42.41 -25.01 9.20
N ASP A 449 41.27 -24.62 9.75
CA ASP A 449 40.12 -24.17 8.91
C ASP A 449 40.38 -22.78 8.25
N ALA A 450 41.31 -22.00 8.80
CA ALA A 450 41.65 -20.67 8.26
C ALA A 450 42.61 -20.74 7.06
N ALA A 451 43.45 -21.77 6.96
CA ALA A 451 44.40 -21.94 5.87
C ALA A 451 43.73 -22.40 4.56
N GLN A 452 42.64 -23.14 4.61
CA GLN A 452 41.89 -23.61 3.43
C GLN A 452 41.10 -22.52 2.69
N MET A 453 40.82 -21.37 3.32
CA MET A 453 40.10 -20.26 2.68
C MET A 453 41.00 -19.33 1.85
N VAL A 454 42.32 -19.36 2.03
CA VAL A 454 43.24 -18.43 1.37
C VAL A 454 43.97 -19.06 0.18
N LEU A 455 44.08 -20.38 0.14
CA LEU A 455 44.79 -21.11 -0.92
C LEU A 455 43.91 -22.26 -1.43
N GLY A 456 43.34 -22.10 -2.60
CA GLY A 456 42.49 -23.10 -3.26
C GLY A 456 43.24 -24.38 -3.73
N GLU A 457 43.85 -25.12 -2.83
CA GLU A 457 44.46 -26.42 -3.15
C GLU A 457 44.06 -27.48 -2.13
N ALA A 458 43.70 -28.66 -2.66
CA ALA A 458 43.30 -29.84 -1.91
C ALA A 458 44.48 -30.42 -1.08
N ALA A 459 44.36 -30.36 0.25
CA ALA A 459 45.30 -31.05 1.15
C ALA A 459 44.65 -32.33 1.71
N ALA A 460 45.49 -33.35 1.94
CA ALA A 460 45.11 -34.67 2.38
C ALA A 460 44.49 -34.69 3.82
N PRO A 461 43.67 -35.71 4.15
CA PRO A 461 42.93 -35.73 5.44
C PRO A 461 43.87 -35.96 6.64
N PRO A 462 43.68 -35.24 7.74
CA PRO A 462 44.44 -35.42 8.99
C PRO A 462 44.03 -36.68 9.74
N PRO A 463 44.88 -37.19 10.64
CA PRO A 463 44.63 -38.43 11.39
C PRO A 463 43.55 -38.25 12.45
N ALA A 464 42.72 -39.29 12.60
CA ALA A 464 41.63 -39.35 13.55
C ALA A 464 42.13 -39.36 14.99
N SER A 465 41.90 -38.26 15.76
CA SER A 465 41.84 -38.30 17.20
C SER A 465 41.32 -37.01 17.81
N ALA A 466 40.06 -36.94 18.12
CA ALA A 466 39.35 -36.31 19.23
C ALA A 466 37.85 -36.22 18.89
N PRO A 467 36.92 -36.35 19.82
CA PRO A 467 35.50 -36.23 19.49
C PRO A 467 35.22 -34.80 18.98
N ALA A 468 34.81 -34.69 17.71
CA ALA A 468 34.48 -33.42 17.09
C ALA A 468 33.42 -32.72 17.94
N ARG A 469 33.74 -31.58 18.55
CA ARG A 469 32.75 -30.69 19.16
C ARG A 469 31.78 -30.26 18.07
N LYS A 470 30.51 -30.42 18.31
CA LYS A 470 29.44 -30.03 17.34
C LYS A 470 29.57 -28.53 17.09
N LYS A 471 29.96 -28.14 15.87
CA LYS A 471 30.04 -26.73 15.46
C LYS A 471 28.65 -26.10 15.61
N ARG A 472 28.56 -24.96 16.29
CA ARG A 472 27.31 -24.20 16.47
C ARG A 472 26.98 -23.37 15.24
N PHE A 473 28.01 -22.95 14.52
CA PHE A 473 27.93 -22.17 13.29
C PHE A 473 28.56 -22.92 12.11
N ASP A 474 28.17 -22.59 10.90
CA ASP A 474 28.76 -23.11 9.65
C ASP A 474 30.03 -22.34 9.29
N LYS A 475 30.09 -21.04 9.66
CA LYS A 475 31.22 -20.15 9.39
C LYS A 475 31.36 -19.10 10.50
N ILE A 476 32.57 -18.63 10.75
CA ILE A 476 32.85 -17.45 11.57
C ILE A 476 33.54 -16.40 10.72
N ASN A 477 32.93 -15.25 10.59
CA ASN A 477 33.48 -14.08 9.92
C ASN A 477 34.14 -13.15 10.92
N VAL A 478 35.31 -12.62 10.57
CA VAL A 478 36.04 -11.62 11.34
C VAL A 478 36.25 -10.42 10.45
N GLU A 479 35.70 -9.28 10.85
CA GLU A 479 35.81 -8.04 10.09
C GLU A 479 36.33 -6.91 10.98
N MET A 480 37.20 -6.09 10.43
CA MET A 480 37.61 -4.82 11.00
C MET A 480 37.14 -3.68 10.08
N LYS A 481 36.15 -2.92 10.52
CA LYS A 481 35.59 -1.81 9.75
C LYS A 481 35.37 -0.61 10.65
N ASP A 482 35.75 0.58 10.18
CA ASP A 482 35.57 1.85 10.90
C ASP A 482 36.12 1.84 12.35
N GLY A 483 37.20 1.07 12.57
CA GLY A 483 37.80 0.91 13.90
C GLY A 483 37.02 0.00 14.85
N VAL A 484 36.05 -0.77 14.34
CA VAL A 484 35.32 -1.78 15.11
C VAL A 484 35.74 -3.16 14.64
N LEU A 485 36.24 -3.99 15.58
CA LEU A 485 36.45 -5.43 15.39
C LEU A 485 35.15 -6.16 15.67
N ARG A 486 34.64 -6.87 14.66
CA ARG A 486 33.43 -7.67 14.76
C ARG A 486 33.74 -9.13 14.42
N VAL A 487 33.26 -10.04 15.26
CA VAL A 487 33.30 -11.48 15.02
C VAL A 487 31.86 -11.96 14.98
N GLU A 488 31.46 -12.54 13.88
CA GLU A 488 30.10 -13.04 13.67
C GLU A 488 30.11 -14.52 13.31
N GLY A 489 29.28 -15.30 14.01
CA GLY A 489 28.97 -16.67 13.66
C GLY A 489 27.83 -16.71 12.65
N GLU A 490 28.02 -17.41 11.54
CA GLU A 490 26.98 -17.67 10.52
C GLU A 490 26.51 -19.11 10.62
N LYS A 491 25.20 -19.31 10.66
CA LYS A 491 24.56 -20.62 10.65
C LYS A 491 23.48 -20.68 9.58
N ARG A 492 23.56 -21.63 8.68
CA ARG A 492 22.44 -21.94 7.78
C ARG A 492 21.32 -22.56 8.60
N VAL A 493 20.18 -21.96 8.52
CA VAL A 493 18.96 -22.41 9.20
C VAL A 493 17.89 -22.72 8.17
N SER A 494 17.21 -23.83 8.37
CA SER A 494 15.97 -24.14 7.66
C SER A 494 14.87 -24.14 8.72
N GLN A 495 13.99 -23.17 8.63
CA GLN A 495 12.84 -23.01 9.53
C GLN A 495 11.57 -22.89 8.70
N MET A 496 10.43 -23.25 9.26
CA MET A 496 9.14 -22.92 8.68
C MET A 496 8.79 -21.49 9.11
N ALA A 497 8.56 -20.63 8.12
CA ALA A 497 7.86 -19.39 8.36
C ALA A 497 6.37 -19.69 8.51
N ASP A 498 5.79 -19.27 9.63
CA ASP A 498 4.37 -19.47 9.88
C ASP A 498 3.53 -18.74 8.83
N GLY A 499 2.42 -19.37 8.42
CA GLY A 499 1.46 -18.75 7.53
C GLY A 499 0.72 -17.61 8.22
N LEU A 500 0.47 -16.54 7.48
CA LEU A 500 -0.28 -15.38 7.96
C LEU A 500 -1.80 -15.61 7.92
N GLY A 501 -2.23 -16.74 7.31
CA GLY A 501 -3.65 -17.05 7.14
C GLY A 501 -4.32 -16.22 6.04
N GLY A 502 -5.62 -16.43 5.89
CA GLY A 502 -6.43 -15.75 4.89
C GLY A 502 -6.68 -16.59 3.64
N GLU A 503 -7.34 -15.97 2.66
CA GLU A 503 -7.71 -16.56 1.38
C GLU A 503 -7.56 -15.55 0.25
N PHE A 504 -7.56 -16.01 -0.99
CA PHE A 504 -7.67 -15.15 -2.16
C PHE A 504 -8.28 -15.88 -3.35
N THR A 505 -8.97 -15.14 -4.20
CA THR A 505 -9.51 -15.60 -5.46
C THR A 505 -8.55 -15.26 -6.59
N TYR A 506 -8.18 -16.27 -7.37
CA TYR A 506 -7.42 -16.06 -8.61
C TYR A 506 -8.39 -15.87 -9.78
N CYS A 507 -8.18 -14.82 -10.56
CA CYS A 507 -9.03 -14.47 -11.70
C CYS A 507 -8.21 -14.30 -12.97
N THR A 508 -8.86 -14.54 -14.11
CA THR A 508 -8.40 -14.10 -15.43
C THR A 508 -9.47 -13.19 -16.06
N LEU A 509 -9.11 -12.51 -17.14
CA LEU A 509 -10.03 -11.69 -17.90
C LEU A 509 -10.77 -12.57 -18.92
N GLY A 510 -12.09 -12.53 -18.87
CA GLY A 510 -12.95 -13.20 -19.86
C GLY A 510 -12.98 -12.48 -21.20
N GLU A 511 -13.77 -13.01 -22.12
CA GLU A 511 -14.01 -12.37 -23.42
C GLU A 511 -14.70 -11.00 -23.23
N PRO A 512 -14.39 -10.00 -24.09
CA PRO A 512 -15.05 -8.71 -24.02
C PRO A 512 -16.54 -8.84 -24.30
N LEU A 513 -17.37 -8.17 -23.49
CA LEU A 513 -18.79 -8.08 -23.77
C LEU A 513 -19.00 -7.27 -25.06
N SER A 514 -19.42 -7.95 -26.10
CA SER A 514 -19.78 -7.36 -27.39
C SER A 514 -21.28 -7.44 -27.59
N ILE A 515 -21.90 -6.31 -27.95
CA ILE A 515 -23.33 -6.27 -28.30
C ILE A 515 -23.64 -7.27 -29.44
N GLU A 516 -22.74 -7.42 -30.40
CA GLU A 516 -22.90 -8.34 -31.53
C GLU A 516 -22.92 -9.81 -31.08
N LYS A 517 -22.02 -10.19 -30.16
CA LYS A 517 -22.01 -11.54 -29.57
C LYS A 517 -23.26 -11.79 -28.72
N LEU A 518 -23.71 -10.80 -27.95
CA LEU A 518 -24.94 -10.87 -27.18
C LEU A 518 -26.16 -11.04 -28.13
N LEU A 519 -26.21 -10.31 -29.23
CA LEU A 519 -27.28 -10.40 -30.23
C LEU A 519 -27.29 -11.74 -30.96
N SER A 520 -26.14 -12.34 -31.25
CA SER A 520 -26.05 -13.66 -31.88
C SER A 520 -26.33 -14.81 -30.94
N GLY A 521 -26.36 -14.58 -29.61
CA GLY A 521 -26.49 -15.60 -28.58
C GLY A 521 -25.23 -16.46 -28.39
N GLN A 522 -24.10 -15.99 -28.92
CA GLN A 522 -22.80 -16.61 -28.71
C GLN A 522 -22.19 -16.01 -27.43
N ASP A 523 -21.59 -16.85 -26.60
CA ASP A 523 -20.90 -16.46 -25.37
C ASP A 523 -21.75 -15.56 -24.44
N LEU A 524 -22.95 -16.02 -24.09
CA LEU A 524 -23.83 -15.32 -23.15
C LEU A 524 -23.17 -15.19 -21.77
N PRO A 525 -22.97 -13.97 -21.22
CA PRO A 525 -22.33 -13.76 -19.95
C PRO A 525 -23.18 -14.31 -18.79
N SER A 526 -22.57 -14.55 -17.64
CA SER A 526 -23.32 -14.87 -16.43
C SER A 526 -24.27 -13.73 -16.01
N PHE A 527 -25.30 -14.05 -15.23
CA PHE A 527 -26.23 -13.06 -14.67
C PHE A 527 -25.49 -11.92 -13.95
N GLU A 528 -24.52 -12.30 -13.11
CA GLU A 528 -23.72 -11.33 -12.35
C GLU A 528 -22.81 -10.48 -13.23
N ALA A 529 -22.15 -11.07 -14.23
CA ALA A 529 -21.24 -10.34 -15.10
C ALA A 529 -21.99 -9.29 -15.94
N LEU A 530 -23.11 -9.66 -16.55
CA LEU A 530 -23.95 -8.75 -17.30
C LEU A 530 -24.58 -7.70 -16.37
N GLY A 531 -25.10 -8.13 -15.23
CA GLY A 531 -25.76 -7.29 -14.24
C GLY A 531 -24.82 -6.23 -13.67
N ALA A 532 -23.60 -6.61 -13.28
CA ALA A 532 -22.61 -5.69 -12.77
C ALA A 532 -22.28 -4.57 -13.78
N TRP A 533 -22.07 -4.96 -15.04
CA TRP A 533 -21.80 -3.99 -16.10
C TRP A 533 -22.99 -3.04 -16.36
N LEU A 534 -24.20 -3.57 -16.46
CA LEU A 534 -25.42 -2.76 -16.70
C LEU A 534 -25.70 -1.82 -15.53
N LEU A 535 -25.60 -2.31 -14.30
CA LEU A 535 -25.76 -1.50 -13.09
C LEU A 535 -24.79 -0.32 -13.08
N HIS A 536 -23.49 -0.59 -13.26
CA HIS A 536 -22.48 0.45 -13.26
C HIS A 536 -22.69 1.46 -14.39
N THR A 537 -22.97 0.99 -15.60
CA THR A 537 -23.18 1.85 -16.76
C THR A 537 -24.40 2.76 -16.61
N ALA A 538 -25.48 2.27 -16.00
CA ALA A 538 -26.73 3.00 -15.86
C ALA A 538 -26.78 3.91 -14.61
N THR A 539 -26.06 3.58 -13.55
CA THR A 539 -26.21 4.25 -12.24
C THR A 539 -24.89 4.77 -11.66
N GLY A 540 -23.73 4.40 -12.22
CA GLY A 540 -22.43 4.62 -11.59
C GLY A 540 -22.21 3.80 -10.31
N GLY A 541 -23.22 3.00 -9.89
CA GLY A 541 -23.19 2.21 -8.68
C GLY A 541 -22.35 0.93 -8.81
N THR A 542 -22.15 0.26 -7.67
CA THR A 542 -21.43 -1.00 -7.58
C THR A 542 -22.35 -2.15 -7.17
N LEU A 543 -22.07 -3.35 -7.69
CA LEU A 543 -22.85 -4.54 -7.35
C LEU A 543 -22.70 -4.87 -5.85
N GLN A 544 -23.84 -4.91 -5.16
CA GLN A 544 -23.95 -5.34 -3.76
C GLN A 544 -24.54 -6.73 -3.70
N ALA A 545 -24.20 -7.48 -2.65
CA ALA A 545 -24.86 -8.75 -2.41
C ALA A 545 -26.38 -8.54 -2.23
N PRO A 546 -27.23 -9.30 -2.93
CA PRO A 546 -28.67 -9.19 -2.74
C PRO A 546 -29.06 -9.63 -1.32
N PRO A 547 -30.10 -9.02 -0.73
CA PRO A 547 -30.61 -9.49 0.55
C PRO A 547 -31.10 -10.94 0.48
N PRO A 548 -31.09 -11.70 1.59
CA PRO A 548 -31.46 -13.12 1.59
C PRO A 548 -32.89 -13.41 1.09
N ASP A 549 -33.79 -12.45 1.22
CA ASP A 549 -35.20 -12.50 0.80
C ASP A 549 -35.45 -11.90 -0.60
N ALA A 550 -34.36 -11.59 -1.34
CA ALA A 550 -34.48 -10.96 -2.65
C ALA A 550 -35.22 -11.88 -3.64
N PRO A 551 -36.22 -11.35 -4.37
CA PRO A 551 -36.93 -12.12 -5.39
C PRO A 551 -36.03 -12.47 -6.60
N ALA A 552 -36.46 -13.43 -7.39
CA ALA A 552 -35.79 -13.76 -8.63
C ALA A 552 -35.62 -12.51 -9.53
N PHE A 553 -34.45 -12.42 -10.16
CA PHE A 553 -34.05 -11.29 -11.02
C PHE A 553 -33.75 -9.96 -10.29
N TYR A 554 -33.80 -9.91 -8.96
CA TYR A 554 -33.23 -8.79 -8.25
C TYR A 554 -31.70 -8.80 -8.40
N LEU A 555 -31.13 -7.67 -8.76
CA LEU A 555 -29.69 -7.57 -9.01
C LEU A 555 -28.97 -6.88 -7.85
N SER A 556 -29.38 -5.67 -7.53
CA SER A 556 -28.70 -4.85 -6.53
C SER A 556 -29.50 -3.60 -6.18
N GLU A 557 -29.06 -2.89 -5.17
CA GLU A 557 -29.54 -1.57 -4.79
C GLU A 557 -28.56 -0.50 -5.27
N ALA A 558 -29.07 0.57 -5.86
CA ALA A 558 -28.34 1.80 -6.17
C ALA A 558 -28.86 2.94 -5.26
N GLN A 559 -28.22 4.11 -5.32
CA GLN A 559 -28.54 5.22 -4.45
C GLN A 559 -30.04 5.61 -4.52
N ASP A 560 -30.62 5.62 -5.72
CA ASP A 560 -31.98 6.07 -6.02
C ASP A 560 -32.88 4.98 -6.63
N ALA A 561 -32.39 3.75 -6.76
CA ALA A 561 -33.10 2.69 -7.45
C ALA A 561 -32.86 1.29 -6.89
N HIS A 562 -33.89 0.45 -6.94
CA HIS A 562 -33.77 -0.99 -6.96
C HIS A 562 -33.54 -1.47 -8.40
N VAL A 563 -32.48 -2.22 -8.65
CA VAL A 563 -32.09 -2.64 -10.00
C VAL A 563 -32.41 -4.12 -10.20
N TRP A 564 -33.03 -4.41 -11.33
CA TRP A 564 -33.53 -5.72 -11.70
C TRP A 564 -33.01 -6.14 -13.08
N LEU A 565 -32.68 -7.42 -13.25
CA LEU A 565 -32.21 -7.97 -14.52
C LEU A 565 -32.97 -9.23 -14.87
N VAL A 566 -33.95 -9.13 -15.76
CA VAL A 566 -34.72 -10.31 -16.26
C VAL A 566 -33.89 -10.99 -17.35
N TYR A 567 -32.97 -11.83 -16.90
CA TYR A 567 -31.99 -12.49 -17.76
C TYR A 567 -31.57 -13.85 -17.19
N ARG A 568 -31.31 -14.80 -18.07
CA ARG A 568 -30.57 -16.03 -17.83
C ARG A 568 -29.63 -16.25 -19.01
N PRO A 569 -28.43 -16.83 -18.83
CA PRO A 569 -27.50 -17.14 -19.92
C PRO A 569 -28.00 -18.37 -20.73
N ASP A 570 -29.21 -18.29 -21.21
CA ASP A 570 -29.93 -19.32 -21.96
C ASP A 570 -30.72 -18.69 -23.09
N LEU A 571 -30.36 -19.02 -24.33
CA LEU A 571 -30.97 -18.44 -25.51
C LEU A 571 -32.46 -18.85 -25.64
N ALA A 572 -32.85 -20.04 -25.18
CA ALA A 572 -34.24 -20.47 -25.19
C ALA A 572 -35.08 -19.60 -24.22
N PHE A 573 -34.56 -19.33 -23.02
CA PHE A 573 -35.18 -18.39 -22.09
C PHE A 573 -35.32 -17.00 -22.71
N LEU A 574 -34.25 -16.44 -23.30
CA LEU A 574 -34.23 -15.09 -23.87
C LEU A 574 -35.22 -14.90 -25.02
N LYS A 575 -35.56 -15.99 -25.76
CA LYS A 575 -36.58 -16.03 -26.83
C LYS A 575 -37.99 -16.24 -26.30
N SER A 576 -38.15 -16.69 -25.06
CA SER A 576 -39.46 -16.99 -24.46
C SER A 576 -40.19 -15.73 -23.97
N ALA A 577 -41.50 -15.90 -23.74
CA ALA A 577 -42.30 -14.86 -23.08
C ALA A 577 -41.87 -14.63 -21.61
N ASP A 578 -41.22 -15.60 -20.99
CA ASP A 578 -40.75 -15.50 -19.61
C ASP A 578 -39.59 -14.51 -19.41
N ALA A 579 -38.88 -14.16 -20.47
CA ALA A 579 -37.84 -13.13 -20.42
C ALA A 579 -38.41 -11.71 -20.49
N ALA A 580 -39.73 -11.53 -20.62
CA ALA A 580 -40.33 -10.20 -20.66
C ALA A 580 -40.75 -9.69 -19.29
N LEU A 581 -40.74 -8.37 -19.14
CA LEU A 581 -41.38 -7.69 -18.02
C LEU A 581 -42.92 -7.73 -18.25
N THR A 582 -43.64 -8.48 -17.41
CA THR A 582 -45.10 -8.56 -17.39
C THR A 582 -45.68 -7.68 -16.27
N LEU A 583 -47.00 -7.40 -16.34
CA LEU A 583 -47.66 -6.60 -15.29
C LEU A 583 -47.54 -7.24 -13.91
N SER A 584 -47.77 -8.55 -13.81
CA SER A 584 -47.67 -9.28 -12.53
C SER A 584 -46.26 -9.21 -11.94
N ARG A 585 -45.23 -9.33 -12.79
CA ARG A 585 -43.84 -9.19 -12.35
C ARG A 585 -43.53 -7.75 -11.92
N ALA A 586 -44.01 -6.77 -12.64
CA ALA A 586 -43.86 -5.36 -12.31
C ALA A 586 -44.50 -5.02 -10.95
N GLN A 587 -45.69 -5.52 -10.71
CA GLN A 587 -46.39 -5.36 -9.42
C GLN A 587 -45.62 -6.02 -8.27
N ALA A 588 -45.19 -7.26 -8.44
CA ALA A 588 -44.38 -7.96 -7.42
C ALA A 588 -43.05 -7.24 -7.10
N MET A 589 -42.40 -6.65 -8.10
CA MET A 589 -41.19 -5.81 -7.89
C MET A 589 -41.51 -4.55 -7.08
N ALA A 590 -42.59 -3.86 -7.41
CA ALA A 590 -43.03 -2.66 -6.71
C ALA A 590 -43.44 -2.96 -5.25
N GLU A 591 -44.25 -4.01 -5.04
CA GLU A 591 -44.67 -4.46 -3.70
C GLU A 591 -43.48 -4.81 -2.80
N TRP A 592 -42.50 -5.55 -3.35
CA TRP A 592 -41.29 -5.89 -2.62
C TRP A 592 -40.47 -4.65 -2.23
N GLY A 593 -40.32 -3.67 -3.12
CA GLY A 593 -39.63 -2.43 -2.84
C GLY A 593 -40.35 -1.58 -1.78
N HIS A 594 -41.68 -1.49 -1.85
CA HIS A 594 -42.48 -0.79 -0.84
C HIS A 594 -42.37 -1.42 0.56
N ALA A 595 -42.48 -2.74 0.66
CA ALA A 595 -42.35 -3.45 1.94
C ALA A 595 -41.00 -3.19 2.64
N ARG A 596 -39.95 -2.97 1.89
CA ARG A 596 -38.63 -2.66 2.47
C ARG A 596 -38.49 -1.20 2.92
N GLN A 597 -39.23 -0.29 2.31
CA GLN A 597 -39.21 1.13 2.69
C GLN A 597 -40.06 1.40 3.93
N GLU A 598 -41.18 0.70 4.12
CA GLU A 598 -42.02 0.84 5.32
C GLU A 598 -41.31 0.43 6.62
N GLY A 599 -40.22 -0.39 6.54
CA GLY A 599 -39.38 -0.74 7.69
C GLY A 599 -38.28 0.30 8.03
N GLN A 600 -38.14 1.36 7.25
CA GLN A 600 -37.12 2.41 7.43
C GLN A 600 -37.78 3.79 7.62
N GLU A 601 -38.44 3.98 8.74
CA GLU A 601 -39.00 5.29 9.09
C GLU A 601 -37.94 6.38 9.09
N GLY A 602 -37.99 7.30 8.13
CA GLY A 602 -37.29 8.59 8.18
C GLY A 602 -36.27 8.94 7.09
N GLN A 603 -36.05 8.15 6.06
CA GLN A 603 -35.01 8.50 5.05
C GLN A 603 -35.51 8.42 3.58
N GLY A 604 -35.77 9.59 2.99
CA GLY A 604 -35.71 9.81 1.53
C GLY A 604 -37.00 9.53 0.74
N ALA A 605 -37.01 10.02 -0.52
CA ALA A 605 -38.04 9.71 -1.50
C ALA A 605 -38.04 8.22 -1.87
N PRO A 606 -39.20 7.64 -2.25
CA PRO A 606 -39.27 6.22 -2.65
C PRO A 606 -38.33 5.93 -3.81
N LYS A 607 -37.52 4.87 -3.69
CA LYS A 607 -36.61 4.44 -4.73
C LYS A 607 -37.38 3.92 -5.94
N ARG A 608 -36.98 4.34 -7.14
CA ARG A 608 -37.51 3.81 -8.40
C ARG A 608 -37.04 2.38 -8.64
N HIS A 609 -37.69 1.67 -9.57
CA HIS A 609 -37.25 0.36 -10.02
C HIS A 609 -36.69 0.47 -11.43
N LEU A 610 -35.37 0.24 -11.60
CA LEU A 610 -34.70 0.17 -12.90
C LEU A 610 -34.67 -1.30 -13.34
N VAL A 611 -35.42 -1.63 -14.42
CA VAL A 611 -35.59 -3.01 -14.88
C VAL A 611 -34.99 -3.19 -16.26
N PHE A 612 -33.96 -4.03 -16.34
CA PHE A 612 -33.38 -4.50 -17.60
C PHE A 612 -34.07 -5.81 -18.03
N ALA A 613 -34.66 -5.83 -19.21
CA ALA A 613 -35.24 -7.06 -19.77
C ALA A 613 -35.25 -7.03 -21.31
N PRO A 614 -35.29 -8.19 -21.99
CA PRO A 614 -35.37 -8.25 -23.45
C PRO A 614 -36.63 -7.60 -24.05
N ALA A 615 -37.73 -7.60 -23.33
CA ALA A 615 -38.98 -6.98 -23.76
C ALA A 615 -39.90 -6.65 -22.58
N LYS A 616 -40.95 -5.89 -22.87
CA LYS A 616 -42.04 -5.59 -21.93
C LYS A 616 -43.40 -5.76 -22.58
N TYR A 617 -44.40 -6.18 -21.79
CA TYR A 617 -45.79 -6.24 -22.17
C TYR A 617 -46.65 -5.23 -21.39
N LEU A 618 -46.06 -4.12 -21.00
CA LEU A 618 -46.70 -3.01 -20.30
C LEU A 618 -46.64 -1.73 -21.12
N SER A 619 -47.70 -0.95 -21.00
CA SER A 619 -47.69 0.46 -21.49
C SER A 619 -46.81 1.34 -20.60
N ASN A 620 -46.36 2.45 -21.13
CA ASN A 620 -45.58 3.41 -20.33
C ASN A 620 -46.38 4.00 -19.15
N ALA A 621 -47.72 4.07 -19.27
CA ALA A 621 -48.59 4.49 -18.15
C ALA A 621 -48.57 3.47 -17.01
N GLN A 622 -48.62 2.16 -17.31
CA GLN A 622 -48.54 1.10 -16.32
C GLN A 622 -47.15 1.03 -15.65
N LEU A 623 -46.07 1.26 -16.40
CA LEU A 623 -44.72 1.33 -15.82
C LEU A 623 -44.61 2.48 -14.81
N ARG A 624 -45.09 3.68 -15.17
CA ARG A 624 -45.09 4.85 -14.29
C ARG A 624 -45.91 4.62 -13.02
N ALA A 625 -47.08 3.95 -13.13
CA ALA A 625 -47.91 3.61 -11.99
C ALA A 625 -47.22 2.69 -10.97
N GLN A 626 -46.24 1.91 -11.41
CA GLN A 626 -45.43 1.01 -10.56
C GLN A 626 -44.06 1.59 -10.19
N GLY A 627 -43.76 2.84 -10.54
CA GLY A 627 -42.43 3.44 -10.28
C GLY A 627 -41.29 2.76 -11.06
N ILE A 628 -41.60 2.17 -12.21
CA ILE A 628 -40.64 1.38 -13.00
C ILE A 628 -40.10 2.19 -14.19
N GLU A 629 -38.79 2.21 -14.29
CA GLU A 629 -38.04 2.61 -15.48
C GLU A 629 -37.56 1.35 -16.21
N PHE A 630 -37.90 1.23 -17.46
CA PHE A 630 -37.58 0.06 -18.28
C PHE A 630 -36.43 0.37 -19.25
N ALA A 631 -35.37 -0.44 -19.18
CA ALA A 631 -34.26 -0.44 -20.12
C ALA A 631 -34.26 -1.76 -20.93
N ALA A 632 -34.39 -1.66 -22.24
CA ALA A 632 -34.39 -2.82 -23.11
C ALA A 632 -32.99 -3.43 -23.23
N LEU A 633 -32.88 -4.73 -23.00
CA LEU A 633 -31.69 -5.48 -23.38
C LEU A 633 -31.66 -5.71 -24.89
N PRO A 634 -30.47 -5.77 -25.51
CA PRO A 634 -30.34 -5.93 -26.97
C PRO A 634 -30.92 -7.24 -27.52
N PHE A 635 -31.37 -8.15 -26.67
CA PHE A 635 -31.99 -9.44 -27.03
C PHE A 635 -33.41 -9.32 -27.65
N ALA A 636 -33.98 -8.11 -27.71
CA ALA A 636 -35.29 -7.91 -28.30
C ALA A 636 -35.39 -8.33 -29.78
N LEU A 637 -34.25 -8.36 -30.47
CA LEU A 637 -34.19 -8.80 -31.89
C LEU A 637 -34.40 -10.30 -32.09
N PHE A 638 -34.25 -11.14 -31.04
CA PHE A 638 -34.49 -12.56 -31.13
C PHE A 638 -35.99 -12.98 -31.13
N ARG A 639 -36.89 -12.01 -30.98
CA ARG A 639 -38.33 -12.24 -30.94
C ARG A 639 -39.04 -12.10 -32.29
N GLN A 640 -38.31 -11.76 -33.34
CA GLN A 640 -38.87 -11.75 -34.70
C GLN A 640 -38.69 -13.12 -35.33
N GLY A 641 -39.64 -14.02 -35.09
CA GLY A 641 -39.76 -15.33 -35.68
C GLY A 641 -41.08 -15.95 -35.29
#